data_76f70c106b351651be826a94ba654e73
#
_entry.id   76f70c106b351651be826a94ba654e73
#
_cell.length_a   1.000
_cell.length_b   1.000
_cell.length_c   1.000
_cell.angle_alpha   90.00
_cell.angle_beta   90.00
_cell.angle_gamma   90.00
#
_symmetry.space_group_name_H-M   'P 1'
#
loop_
_entity.id
_entity.type
_entity.pdbx_description
1 polymer ?
#
loop_
_entity_poly.entity_id
_entity_poly.type
_entity_poly.pdbx_seq_one_letter_code
_entity_poly.pdbx_strand_id
1 'polypeptide(L)'
;MLFKISLKNIRKSLKDYTVYFFTLILGVAIFYVFNAIDSQSVMLDVRANMMDIIKLMNDMLSGVSVFVSCILGFLIIYASRFLIKRRNKEFGIYLTLGMSKRKISVILFFETLLIGIVSLVAGLVIGTILSQFMSVIVANMFDADMTKFKFIFSMKACVKTLIYFAIMYVLVMIFNTFSISRCKLIDLLNAGKKTEKVTMKNSIICTIVFVIGVGILSYAYWMVTRGVRTLNTFDKIGIPIALGCVATFLIFWSVSGFMIRIFTSIKSVYYKGVNSFVLRQFCSKINTTVFSTTVICIMLFITISVLSAALSMKDSLSKDLDSMCPVDVQLAKYSYDAMSEAYATSQDMSEKDREMLEDSKLSIIETLNNSGFDAQKYFKDVAEYNIYNTGLTVKDTLGDINTDDYKFMADTIMPVMTIGDYNSVARLYGNSTYELNDDEYIIVADYKNMVMVRNQALKKGITLSVNGKEYKPRYNECKDGFVQIGVLNMNDGILVVPDNAVKPQQVRNMGLSADYRADTKEERYSIETQLDNLMKNISYQTSFISWNSRIDLAESSVGLGALVTFIALYLGIIFLISSAAILALRELSDSADNKERYGMLRKLGVDERMIDMALFKQIGIFFAFPLILALIHSVFGIKFINIILATMGMSSMAASIGLTLAFVAVIYGGYFLITYLCSRSIIRPVR
;
A
#
# COMPACT_ATOMS: atom_id res chain seq x y z
N MET A 1 -28.76 -40.98 -0.92
CA MET A 1 -29.65 -40.45 0.14
C MET A 1 -29.07 -39.19 0.80
N LEU A 2 -27.86 -39.20 1.31
CA LEU A 2 -27.23 -38.03 1.98
C LEU A 2 -27.15 -36.77 1.10
N PHE A 3 -26.75 -36.91 -0.16
CA PHE A 3 -26.72 -35.81 -1.14
C PHE A 3 -28.13 -35.14 -1.36
N LYS A 4 -29.21 -35.96 -1.46
CA LYS A 4 -30.59 -35.41 -1.60
C LYS A 4 -30.98 -34.60 -0.34
N ILE A 5 -30.55 -35.05 0.84
CA ILE A 5 -30.79 -34.34 2.12
C ILE A 5 -30.05 -33.01 2.09
N SER A 6 -28.76 -32.98 1.70
CA SER A 6 -27.96 -31.77 1.58
C SER A 6 -28.60 -30.74 0.64
N LEU A 7 -29.04 -31.18 -0.54
CA LEU A 7 -29.67 -30.28 -1.50
C LEU A 7 -31.00 -29.68 -0.97
N LYS A 8 -31.83 -30.51 -0.29
CA LYS A 8 -33.09 -30.06 0.32
C LYS A 8 -32.82 -29.06 1.47
N ASN A 9 -31.78 -29.29 2.25
CA ASN A 9 -31.36 -28.40 3.33
C ASN A 9 -30.93 -27.04 2.81
N ILE A 10 -30.08 -27.00 1.76
CA ILE A 10 -29.64 -25.74 1.14
C ILE A 10 -30.86 -24.95 0.65
N ARG A 11 -31.79 -25.59 -0.07
CA ARG A 11 -32.99 -24.94 -0.61
C ARG A 11 -33.91 -24.37 0.49
N LYS A 12 -34.01 -25.05 1.63
CA LYS A 12 -34.84 -24.62 2.77
C LYS A 12 -34.19 -23.47 3.54
N SER A 13 -32.87 -23.42 3.59
CA SER A 13 -32.10 -22.45 4.38
C SER A 13 -31.42 -21.33 3.56
N LEU A 14 -31.84 -21.13 2.30
CA LEU A 14 -31.23 -20.15 1.38
C LEU A 14 -31.07 -18.74 2.02
N LYS A 15 -32.10 -18.28 2.76
CA LYS A 15 -32.05 -16.98 3.45
C LYS A 15 -30.94 -16.90 4.51
N ASP A 16 -30.57 -18.03 5.11
CA ASP A 16 -29.55 -18.11 6.14
C ASP A 16 -28.13 -18.11 5.57
N TYR A 17 -28.00 -18.54 4.30
CA TYR A 17 -26.75 -18.62 3.57
C TYR A 17 -26.42 -17.37 2.74
N THR A 18 -27.36 -16.41 2.62
CA THR A 18 -27.25 -15.29 1.67
C THR A 18 -25.95 -14.49 1.85
N VAL A 19 -25.63 -14.07 3.08
CA VAL A 19 -24.41 -13.26 3.34
C VAL A 19 -23.15 -14.10 3.12
N TYR A 20 -23.17 -15.36 3.53
CA TYR A 20 -22.06 -16.30 3.29
C TYR A 20 -21.80 -16.49 1.79
N PHE A 21 -22.86 -16.78 1.05
CA PHE A 21 -22.82 -16.98 -0.41
C PHE A 21 -22.34 -15.71 -1.13
N PHE A 22 -22.89 -14.55 -0.78
CA PHE A 22 -22.48 -13.27 -1.34
C PHE A 22 -21.01 -12.96 -1.06
N THR A 23 -20.53 -13.24 0.15
CA THR A 23 -19.12 -13.04 0.52
C THR A 23 -18.18 -13.94 -0.28
N LEU A 24 -18.56 -15.21 -0.50
CA LEU A 24 -17.79 -16.14 -1.33
C LEU A 24 -17.74 -15.68 -2.79
N ILE A 25 -18.87 -15.27 -3.35
CA ILE A 25 -18.96 -14.76 -4.72
C ILE A 25 -18.04 -13.56 -4.90
N LEU A 26 -18.12 -12.58 -3.99
CA LEU A 26 -17.28 -11.40 -4.04
C LEU A 26 -15.78 -11.75 -3.89
N GLY A 27 -15.44 -12.65 -2.98
CA GLY A 27 -14.07 -13.10 -2.80
C GLY A 27 -13.49 -13.73 -4.06
N VAL A 28 -14.25 -14.62 -4.70
CA VAL A 28 -13.86 -15.26 -5.98
C VAL A 28 -13.78 -14.23 -7.10
N ALA A 29 -14.77 -13.34 -7.22
CA ALA A 29 -14.81 -12.33 -8.28
C ALA A 29 -13.61 -11.39 -8.20
N ILE A 30 -13.30 -10.88 -7.01
CA ILE A 30 -12.15 -9.98 -6.80
C ILE A 30 -10.84 -10.72 -7.05
N PHE A 31 -10.70 -11.95 -6.55
CA PHE A 31 -9.50 -12.75 -6.80
C PHE A 31 -9.26 -12.96 -8.31
N TYR A 32 -10.33 -13.26 -9.08
CA TYR A 32 -10.25 -13.38 -10.54
C TYR A 32 -9.86 -12.04 -11.18
N VAL A 33 -10.53 -10.93 -10.82
CA VAL A 33 -10.29 -9.60 -11.40
C VAL A 33 -8.82 -9.22 -11.33
N PHE A 34 -8.22 -9.31 -10.15
CA PHE A 34 -6.82 -8.90 -9.96
C PHE A 34 -5.81 -9.87 -10.59
N ASN A 35 -6.14 -11.15 -10.72
CA ASN A 35 -5.28 -12.10 -11.42
C ASN A 35 -5.50 -12.10 -12.95
N ALA A 36 -6.53 -11.42 -13.46
CA ALA A 36 -6.78 -11.27 -14.91
C ALA A 36 -5.97 -10.13 -15.56
N ILE A 37 -5.36 -9.26 -14.76
CA ILE A 37 -4.58 -8.08 -15.23
C ILE A 37 -3.47 -8.49 -16.20
N ASP A 38 -2.76 -9.60 -15.95
CA ASP A 38 -1.72 -10.14 -16.84
C ASP A 38 -2.22 -10.31 -18.29
N SER A 39 -3.42 -10.87 -18.46
CA SER A 39 -4.00 -11.09 -19.79
C SER A 39 -4.54 -9.81 -20.44
N GLN A 40 -4.81 -8.78 -19.63
CA GLN A 40 -5.33 -7.49 -20.09
C GLN A 40 -4.20 -6.55 -20.49
N SER A 41 -3.08 -6.59 -19.78
CA SER A 41 -1.88 -5.79 -20.08
C SER A 41 -1.23 -6.14 -21.43
N VAL A 42 -1.39 -7.39 -21.89
CA VAL A 42 -0.93 -7.81 -23.24
C VAL A 42 -1.60 -7.03 -24.39
N MET A 43 -2.75 -6.37 -24.11
CA MET A 43 -3.43 -5.55 -25.12
C MET A 43 -2.96 -4.10 -25.13
N LEU A 44 -2.21 -3.68 -24.14
CA LEU A 44 -1.65 -2.35 -24.09
C LEU A 44 -0.46 -2.31 -25.07
N ASP A 45 -0.53 -1.42 -26.03
CA ASP A 45 0.60 -1.15 -26.97
C ASP A 45 1.62 -0.29 -26.21
N VAL A 46 2.39 -0.95 -25.34
CA VAL A 46 3.35 -0.29 -24.44
C VAL A 46 4.79 -0.68 -24.82
N ARG A 47 5.72 0.23 -24.56
CA ARG A 47 7.15 0.02 -24.81
C ARG A 47 7.75 -1.09 -23.93
N ALA A 48 8.95 -1.55 -24.30
CA ALA A 48 9.67 -2.62 -23.61
C ALA A 48 9.86 -2.33 -22.11
N ASN A 49 10.19 -1.09 -21.73
CA ASN A 49 10.39 -0.68 -20.34
C ASN A 49 9.11 -0.80 -19.50
N MET A 50 7.98 -0.40 -20.06
CA MET A 50 6.66 -0.55 -19.46
C MET A 50 6.28 -2.04 -19.29
N MET A 51 6.66 -2.90 -20.25
CA MET A 51 6.43 -4.35 -20.16
C MET A 51 7.17 -4.99 -18.99
N ASP A 52 8.38 -4.53 -18.66
CA ASP A 52 9.13 -5.05 -17.51
C ASP A 52 8.50 -4.63 -16.17
N ILE A 53 7.96 -3.41 -16.08
CA ILE A 53 7.18 -2.96 -14.91
C ILE A 53 5.90 -3.79 -14.79
N ILE A 54 5.21 -4.08 -15.88
CA ILE A 54 4.01 -4.93 -15.90
C ILE A 54 4.34 -6.36 -15.45
N LYS A 55 5.48 -6.93 -15.88
CA LYS A 55 5.94 -8.24 -15.39
C LYS A 55 6.20 -8.20 -13.89
N LEU A 56 6.94 -7.19 -13.41
CA LEU A 56 7.19 -6.99 -11.98
C LEU A 56 5.88 -6.88 -11.19
N MET A 57 4.90 -6.12 -11.71
CA MET A 57 3.57 -6.00 -11.12
C MET A 57 2.88 -7.37 -11.02
N ASN A 58 2.93 -8.19 -12.07
CA ASN A 58 2.31 -9.51 -12.08
C ASN A 58 2.98 -10.49 -11.10
N ASP A 59 4.29 -10.43 -10.96
CA ASP A 59 5.04 -11.24 -10.00
C ASP A 59 4.71 -10.85 -8.56
N MET A 60 4.66 -9.54 -8.26
CA MET A 60 4.25 -9.02 -6.96
C MET A 60 2.78 -9.36 -6.65
N LEU A 61 1.87 -9.19 -7.61
CA LEU A 61 0.45 -9.57 -7.46
C LEU A 61 0.30 -11.08 -7.23
N SER A 62 1.18 -11.91 -7.81
CA SER A 62 1.17 -13.35 -7.56
C SER A 62 1.53 -13.67 -6.11
N GLY A 63 2.55 -13.03 -5.54
CA GLY A 63 2.90 -13.13 -4.12
C GLY A 63 1.78 -12.64 -3.20
N VAL A 64 1.20 -11.47 -3.50
CA VAL A 64 0.06 -10.90 -2.78
C VAL A 64 -1.15 -11.82 -2.85
N SER A 65 -1.40 -12.49 -3.98
CA SER A 65 -2.51 -13.44 -4.15
C SER A 65 -2.42 -14.65 -3.21
N VAL A 66 -1.21 -15.12 -2.89
CA VAL A 66 -1.02 -16.17 -1.85
C VAL A 66 -1.48 -15.66 -0.49
N PHE A 67 -1.06 -14.46 -0.10
CA PHE A 67 -1.45 -13.85 1.17
C PHE A 67 -2.97 -13.60 1.24
N VAL A 68 -3.56 -13.07 0.16
CA VAL A 68 -5.01 -12.87 0.02
C VAL A 68 -5.77 -14.20 0.13
N SER A 69 -5.27 -15.27 -0.47
CA SER A 69 -5.90 -16.59 -0.37
C SER A 69 -5.94 -17.11 1.08
N CYS A 70 -4.91 -16.85 1.88
CA CYS A 70 -4.92 -17.17 3.31
C CYS A 70 -6.02 -16.40 4.06
N ILE A 71 -6.21 -15.12 3.76
CA ILE A 71 -7.26 -14.29 4.38
C ILE A 71 -8.65 -14.78 3.98
N LEU A 72 -8.87 -15.05 2.69
CA LEU A 72 -10.13 -15.62 2.20
C LEU A 72 -10.39 -17.01 2.80
N GLY A 73 -9.37 -17.85 2.91
CA GLY A 73 -9.45 -19.14 3.60
C GLY A 73 -9.90 -18.99 5.05
N PHE A 74 -9.31 -18.05 5.79
CA PHE A 74 -9.72 -17.74 7.16
C PHE A 74 -11.18 -17.24 7.20
N LEU A 75 -11.58 -16.37 6.28
CA LEU A 75 -12.96 -15.89 6.17
C LEU A 75 -13.95 -17.04 5.93
N ILE A 76 -13.62 -17.97 5.02
CA ILE A 76 -14.46 -19.13 4.71
C ILE A 76 -14.58 -20.06 5.92
N ILE A 77 -13.47 -20.32 6.64
CA ILE A 77 -13.48 -21.11 7.88
C ILE A 77 -14.38 -20.44 8.93
N TYR A 78 -14.26 -19.12 9.11
CA TYR A 78 -15.07 -18.37 10.06
C TYR A 78 -16.58 -18.45 9.70
N ALA A 79 -16.90 -18.28 8.42
CA ALA A 79 -18.25 -18.38 7.90
C ALA A 79 -18.83 -19.80 8.02
N SER A 80 -18.03 -20.83 7.74
CA SER A 80 -18.43 -22.24 7.93
C SER A 80 -18.72 -22.56 9.41
N ARG A 81 -17.90 -22.03 10.32
CA ARG A 81 -18.14 -22.19 11.77
C ARG A 81 -19.45 -21.59 12.21
N PHE A 82 -19.82 -20.44 11.65
CA PHE A 82 -21.13 -19.83 11.84
C PHE A 82 -22.28 -20.75 11.39
N LEU A 83 -22.19 -21.31 10.19
CA LEU A 83 -23.20 -22.24 9.66
C LEU A 83 -23.37 -23.49 10.52
N ILE A 84 -22.26 -24.09 10.96
CA ILE A 84 -22.27 -25.24 11.86
C ILE A 84 -23.02 -24.88 13.17
N LYS A 85 -22.67 -23.75 13.80
CA LYS A 85 -23.28 -23.29 15.06
C LYS A 85 -24.81 -23.14 14.90
N ARG A 86 -25.27 -22.59 13.80
CA ARG A 86 -26.71 -22.37 13.53
C ARG A 86 -27.48 -23.66 13.38
N ARG A 87 -26.84 -24.72 12.86
CA ARG A 87 -27.44 -26.02 12.61
C ARG A 87 -27.22 -27.05 13.72
N ASN A 88 -26.61 -26.64 14.80
CA ASN A 88 -26.31 -27.53 15.93
C ASN A 88 -27.53 -28.33 16.42
N LYS A 89 -28.73 -27.69 16.51
CA LYS A 89 -29.97 -28.39 16.89
C LYS A 89 -30.36 -29.48 15.88
N GLU A 90 -30.25 -29.21 14.57
CA GLU A 90 -30.53 -30.20 13.53
C GLU A 90 -29.55 -31.37 13.63
N PHE A 91 -28.26 -31.11 13.84
CA PHE A 91 -27.26 -32.16 14.03
C PHE A 91 -27.51 -32.97 15.29
N GLY A 92 -27.97 -32.32 16.38
CA GLY A 92 -28.41 -32.99 17.59
C GLY A 92 -29.58 -33.97 17.32
N ILE A 93 -30.58 -33.55 16.57
CA ILE A 93 -31.72 -34.40 16.17
C ILE A 93 -31.24 -35.57 15.30
N TYR A 94 -30.34 -35.34 14.35
CA TYR A 94 -29.80 -36.43 13.51
C TYR A 94 -29.04 -37.48 14.33
N LEU A 95 -28.28 -37.04 15.35
CA LEU A 95 -27.59 -37.95 16.27
C LEU A 95 -28.56 -38.74 17.15
N THR A 96 -29.64 -38.12 17.65
CA THR A 96 -30.66 -38.82 18.42
C THR A 96 -31.46 -39.84 17.57
N LEU A 97 -31.58 -39.57 16.27
CA LEU A 97 -32.17 -40.52 15.30
C LEU A 97 -31.21 -41.64 14.88
N GLY A 98 -30.02 -41.76 15.50
CA GLY A 98 -29.08 -42.84 15.27
C GLY A 98 -28.07 -42.58 14.12
N MET A 99 -27.99 -41.34 13.56
CA MET A 99 -26.98 -41.03 12.58
C MET A 99 -25.60 -40.90 13.24
N SER A 100 -24.58 -41.55 12.68
CA SER A 100 -23.23 -41.39 13.15
C SER A 100 -22.65 -40.00 12.82
N LYS A 101 -21.70 -39.50 13.64
CA LYS A 101 -20.98 -38.23 13.39
C LYS A 101 -20.34 -38.18 11.99
N ARG A 102 -19.83 -39.31 11.48
CA ARG A 102 -19.29 -39.41 10.12
C ARG A 102 -20.33 -39.07 9.04
N LYS A 103 -21.56 -39.60 9.17
CA LYS A 103 -22.67 -39.30 8.21
C LYS A 103 -23.05 -37.81 8.25
N ILE A 104 -23.04 -37.17 9.42
CA ILE A 104 -23.31 -35.75 9.57
C ILE A 104 -22.19 -34.92 8.91
N SER A 105 -20.91 -35.30 9.13
CA SER A 105 -19.77 -34.65 8.45
C SER A 105 -19.86 -34.77 6.93
N VAL A 106 -20.31 -35.89 6.40
CA VAL A 106 -20.52 -36.09 4.96
C VAL A 106 -21.66 -35.20 4.41
N ILE A 107 -22.75 -35.03 5.17
CA ILE A 107 -23.85 -34.12 4.78
C ILE A 107 -23.29 -32.68 4.70
N LEU A 108 -22.55 -32.22 5.74
CA LEU A 108 -21.96 -30.89 5.74
C LEU A 108 -20.93 -30.71 4.63
N PHE A 109 -20.15 -31.76 4.35
CA PHE A 109 -19.21 -31.77 3.22
C PHE A 109 -19.92 -31.47 1.89
N PHE A 110 -21.02 -32.21 1.59
CA PHE A 110 -21.77 -31.99 0.35
C PHE A 110 -22.45 -30.62 0.32
N GLU A 111 -22.95 -30.11 1.45
CA GLU A 111 -23.56 -28.80 1.51
C GLU A 111 -22.54 -27.69 1.26
N THR A 112 -21.39 -27.71 1.96
CA THR A 112 -20.33 -26.73 1.74
C THR A 112 -19.76 -26.81 0.33
N LEU A 113 -19.56 -28.02 -0.21
CA LEU A 113 -19.08 -28.24 -1.57
C LEU A 113 -20.04 -27.63 -2.63
N LEU A 114 -21.34 -27.91 -2.50
CA LEU A 114 -22.35 -27.38 -3.44
C LEU A 114 -22.40 -25.85 -3.41
N ILE A 115 -22.41 -25.26 -2.20
CA ILE A 115 -22.38 -23.80 -2.05
C ILE A 115 -21.09 -23.25 -2.64
N GLY A 116 -19.95 -23.91 -2.42
CA GLY A 116 -18.68 -23.53 -2.98
C GLY A 116 -18.66 -23.52 -4.50
N ILE A 117 -19.12 -24.59 -5.12
CA ILE A 117 -19.18 -24.70 -6.58
C ILE A 117 -20.08 -23.61 -7.18
N VAL A 118 -21.28 -23.41 -6.62
CA VAL A 118 -22.20 -22.37 -7.11
C VAL A 118 -21.61 -20.97 -6.92
N SER A 119 -20.98 -20.72 -5.77
CA SER A 119 -20.29 -19.44 -5.51
C SER A 119 -19.11 -19.22 -6.44
N LEU A 120 -18.36 -20.28 -6.76
CA LEU A 120 -17.21 -20.23 -7.67
C LEU A 120 -17.67 -19.87 -9.09
N VAL A 121 -18.69 -20.56 -9.60
CA VAL A 121 -19.24 -20.29 -10.95
C VAL A 121 -19.80 -18.86 -11.02
N ALA A 122 -20.65 -18.48 -10.06
CA ALA A 122 -21.20 -17.13 -10.00
C ALA A 122 -20.11 -16.06 -9.85
N GLY A 123 -19.12 -16.32 -9.01
CA GLY A 123 -17.98 -15.43 -8.77
C GLY A 123 -17.10 -15.28 -10.00
N LEU A 124 -16.84 -16.34 -10.76
CA LEU A 124 -16.10 -16.27 -12.02
C LEU A 124 -16.86 -15.47 -13.08
N VAL A 125 -18.17 -15.67 -13.22
CA VAL A 125 -19.00 -14.91 -14.16
C VAL A 125 -18.97 -13.41 -13.81
N ILE A 126 -19.25 -13.08 -12.56
CA ILE A 126 -19.19 -11.67 -12.08
C ILE A 126 -17.77 -11.11 -12.20
N GLY A 127 -16.76 -11.89 -11.83
CA GLY A 127 -15.36 -11.51 -11.93
C GLY A 127 -14.94 -11.22 -13.36
N THR A 128 -15.39 -12.01 -14.33
CA THR A 128 -15.11 -11.77 -15.76
C THR A 128 -15.73 -10.45 -16.23
N ILE A 129 -16.96 -10.14 -15.81
CA ILE A 129 -17.62 -8.86 -16.14
C ILE A 129 -16.87 -7.70 -15.48
N LEU A 130 -16.57 -7.80 -14.19
CA LEU A 130 -15.86 -6.77 -13.45
C LEU A 130 -14.43 -6.57 -13.95
N SER A 131 -13.78 -7.62 -14.47
CA SER A 131 -12.42 -7.50 -15.01
C SER A 131 -12.35 -6.60 -16.24
N GLN A 132 -13.44 -6.49 -17.03
CA GLN A 132 -13.50 -5.58 -18.17
C GLN A 132 -13.51 -4.10 -17.70
N PHE A 133 -14.24 -3.80 -16.63
CA PHE A 133 -14.20 -2.47 -16.03
C PHE A 133 -12.81 -2.16 -15.48
N MET A 134 -12.16 -3.16 -14.90
CA MET A 134 -10.80 -3.00 -14.39
C MET A 134 -9.79 -2.76 -15.53
N SER A 135 -9.97 -3.37 -16.70
CA SER A 135 -9.15 -3.09 -17.90
C SER A 135 -9.18 -1.62 -18.29
N VAL A 136 -10.35 -0.98 -18.20
CA VAL A 136 -10.49 0.46 -18.49
C VAL A 136 -9.71 1.29 -17.47
N ILE A 137 -9.79 0.92 -16.19
CA ILE A 137 -9.03 1.59 -15.12
C ILE A 137 -7.53 1.41 -15.34
N VAL A 138 -7.10 0.19 -15.68
CA VAL A 138 -5.70 -0.12 -15.99
C VAL A 138 -5.20 0.71 -17.16
N ALA A 139 -5.92 0.71 -18.28
CA ALA A 139 -5.55 1.48 -19.46
C ALA A 139 -5.39 2.97 -19.15
N ASN A 140 -6.34 3.57 -18.40
CA ASN A 140 -6.24 4.96 -17.96
C ASN A 140 -5.08 5.21 -17.00
N MET A 141 -4.68 4.21 -16.21
CA MET A 141 -3.54 4.34 -15.29
C MET A 141 -2.19 4.30 -16.01
N PHE A 142 -2.12 3.61 -17.16
CA PHE A 142 -0.93 3.51 -17.99
C PHE A 142 -0.95 4.45 -19.20
N ASP A 143 -1.91 5.40 -19.28
CA ASP A 143 -2.12 6.28 -20.44
C ASP A 143 -2.13 5.54 -21.78
N ALA A 144 -2.65 4.30 -21.76
CA ALA A 144 -2.65 3.42 -22.92
C ALA A 144 -3.83 3.71 -23.86
N ASP A 145 -3.61 3.52 -25.17
CA ASP A 145 -4.63 3.72 -26.18
C ASP A 145 -5.75 2.68 -26.08
N MET A 146 -6.98 3.17 -25.88
CA MET A 146 -8.20 2.35 -25.73
C MET A 146 -8.84 1.97 -27.07
N THR A 147 -8.33 2.43 -28.22
CA THR A 147 -8.95 2.15 -29.53
C THR A 147 -8.97 0.67 -29.89
N LYS A 148 -8.08 -0.13 -29.30
CA LYS A 148 -7.95 -1.58 -29.52
C LYS A 148 -8.66 -2.43 -28.47
N PHE A 149 -9.52 -1.86 -27.62
CA PHE A 149 -10.19 -2.60 -26.54
C PHE A 149 -10.98 -3.80 -27.10
N LYS A 150 -10.72 -4.99 -26.56
CA LYS A 150 -11.44 -6.23 -26.85
C LYS A 150 -11.84 -6.92 -25.54
N PHE A 151 -13.01 -7.57 -25.53
CA PHE A 151 -13.42 -8.40 -24.42
C PHE A 151 -12.49 -9.61 -24.30
N ILE A 152 -11.78 -9.75 -23.14
CA ILE A 152 -10.88 -10.88 -22.92
C ILE A 152 -11.32 -11.68 -21.71
N PHE A 153 -11.39 -12.99 -21.89
CA PHE A 153 -11.48 -13.97 -20.82
C PHE A 153 -10.07 -14.50 -20.51
N SER A 154 -9.59 -14.28 -19.29
CA SER A 154 -8.28 -14.78 -18.87
C SER A 154 -8.36 -16.23 -18.39
N MET A 155 -7.93 -17.16 -19.23
CA MET A 155 -7.86 -18.57 -18.87
C MET A 155 -6.83 -18.81 -17.74
N LYS A 156 -5.71 -18.08 -17.74
CA LYS A 156 -4.69 -18.14 -16.66
C LYS A 156 -5.29 -17.75 -15.31
N ALA A 157 -6.02 -16.63 -15.24
CA ALA A 157 -6.69 -16.18 -14.03
C ALA A 157 -7.78 -17.16 -13.57
N CYS A 158 -8.53 -17.73 -14.50
CA CYS A 158 -9.56 -18.74 -14.21
C CYS A 158 -8.93 -19.97 -13.54
N VAL A 159 -7.91 -20.56 -14.14
CA VAL A 159 -7.21 -21.73 -13.60
C VAL A 159 -6.58 -21.41 -12.24
N LYS A 160 -5.92 -20.26 -12.10
CA LYS A 160 -5.31 -19.81 -10.85
C LYS A 160 -6.38 -19.67 -9.74
N THR A 161 -7.52 -19.06 -10.06
CA THR A 161 -8.65 -18.92 -9.13
C THR A 161 -9.21 -20.29 -8.72
N LEU A 162 -9.37 -21.23 -9.67
CA LEU A 162 -9.81 -22.59 -9.38
C LEU A 162 -8.88 -23.32 -8.43
N ILE A 163 -7.57 -23.25 -8.66
CA ILE A 163 -6.56 -23.94 -7.83
C ILE A 163 -6.58 -23.36 -6.41
N TYR A 164 -6.48 -22.04 -6.25
CA TYR A 164 -6.48 -21.42 -4.91
C TYR A 164 -7.78 -21.67 -4.16
N PHE A 165 -8.93 -21.58 -4.86
CA PHE A 165 -10.23 -21.87 -4.26
C PHE A 165 -10.36 -23.32 -3.84
N ALA A 166 -9.87 -24.27 -4.65
CA ALA A 166 -9.85 -25.69 -4.30
C ALA A 166 -9.00 -25.98 -3.05
N ILE A 167 -7.79 -25.37 -2.97
CA ILE A 167 -6.92 -25.49 -1.79
C ILE A 167 -7.62 -24.95 -0.54
N MET A 168 -8.17 -23.74 -0.61
CA MET A 168 -8.91 -23.14 0.50
C MET A 168 -10.08 -24.02 0.94
N TYR A 169 -10.85 -24.58 -0.01
CA TYR A 169 -12.00 -25.44 0.28
C TYR A 169 -11.59 -26.77 0.94
N VAL A 170 -10.50 -27.38 0.51
CA VAL A 170 -9.95 -28.57 1.17
C VAL A 170 -9.61 -28.29 2.63
N LEU A 171 -8.94 -27.15 2.91
CA LEU A 171 -8.64 -26.73 4.28
C LEU A 171 -9.91 -26.50 5.11
N VAL A 172 -10.93 -25.86 4.54
CA VAL A 172 -12.23 -25.64 5.19
C VAL A 172 -12.92 -26.97 5.50
N MET A 173 -12.91 -27.93 4.58
CA MET A 173 -13.49 -29.25 4.76
C MET A 173 -12.81 -30.03 5.89
N ILE A 174 -11.49 -30.00 5.96
CA ILE A 174 -10.71 -30.59 7.06
C ILE A 174 -11.12 -29.98 8.40
N PHE A 175 -11.17 -28.64 8.46
CA PHE A 175 -11.58 -27.89 9.66
C PHE A 175 -13.01 -28.25 10.09
N ASN A 176 -13.97 -28.30 9.17
CA ASN A 176 -15.36 -28.63 9.43
C ASN A 176 -15.52 -30.05 10.00
N THR A 177 -14.81 -31.01 9.39
CA THR A 177 -14.81 -32.40 9.85
C THR A 177 -14.26 -32.51 11.28
N PHE A 178 -13.15 -31.84 11.56
CA PHE A 178 -12.54 -31.79 12.88
C PHE A 178 -13.46 -31.09 13.93
N SER A 179 -14.11 -30.02 13.53
CA SER A 179 -15.03 -29.28 14.40
C SER A 179 -16.22 -30.15 14.84
N ILE A 180 -16.86 -30.88 13.90
CA ILE A 180 -17.98 -31.76 14.22
C ILE A 180 -17.55 -32.96 15.05
N SER A 181 -16.40 -33.55 14.79
CA SER A 181 -15.91 -34.72 15.52
C SER A 181 -15.78 -34.46 17.02
N ARG A 182 -15.49 -33.22 17.41
CA ARG A 182 -15.33 -32.78 18.82
C ARG A 182 -16.65 -32.40 19.52
N CYS A 183 -17.77 -32.23 18.78
CA CYS A 183 -19.04 -31.86 19.38
C CYS A 183 -19.64 -33.01 20.19
N LYS A 184 -20.13 -32.72 21.41
CA LYS A 184 -20.89 -33.64 22.25
C LYS A 184 -22.38 -33.50 21.97
N LEU A 185 -23.13 -34.63 21.98
CA LEU A 185 -24.58 -34.64 21.71
C LEU A 185 -25.35 -33.68 22.63
N ILE A 186 -25.01 -33.66 23.91
CA ILE A 186 -25.66 -32.80 24.90
C ILE A 186 -25.45 -31.30 24.61
N ASP A 187 -24.27 -30.94 24.08
CA ASP A 187 -23.95 -29.57 23.70
C ASP A 187 -24.74 -29.14 22.45
N LEU A 188 -24.97 -30.06 21.51
CA LEU A 188 -25.71 -29.79 20.28
C LEU A 188 -27.23 -29.62 20.56
N LEU A 189 -27.82 -30.48 21.40
CA LEU A 189 -29.22 -30.38 21.78
C LEU A 189 -29.53 -29.13 22.61
N ASN A 190 -28.62 -28.76 23.52
CA ASN A 190 -28.75 -27.61 24.39
C ASN A 190 -28.20 -26.30 23.78
N ALA A 191 -27.71 -26.33 22.56
CA ALA A 191 -27.09 -25.16 21.91
C ALA A 191 -27.98 -23.91 21.87
N GLY A 192 -29.32 -24.08 21.83
CA GLY A 192 -30.25 -22.95 21.88
C GLY A 192 -30.64 -22.48 23.30
N LYS A 193 -30.34 -23.29 24.32
CA LYS A 193 -30.63 -22.93 25.75
C LYS A 193 -29.39 -22.48 26.52
N LYS A 194 -28.19 -22.78 26.01
CA LYS A 194 -26.94 -22.27 26.58
C LYS A 194 -26.82 -20.77 26.29
N THR A 195 -27.34 -19.97 27.21
CA THR A 195 -26.87 -18.56 27.31
C THR A 195 -25.38 -18.60 27.56
N GLU A 196 -24.59 -17.95 26.68
CA GLU A 196 -23.17 -17.73 26.96
C GLU A 196 -23.06 -17.16 28.34
N LYS A 197 -22.27 -17.81 29.22
CA LYS A 197 -22.07 -17.32 30.59
C LYS A 197 -21.53 -15.89 30.47
N VAL A 198 -22.33 -14.92 30.87
CA VAL A 198 -21.90 -13.52 30.91
C VAL A 198 -20.92 -13.43 32.09
N THR A 199 -19.65 -13.70 31.81
CA THR A 199 -18.58 -13.40 32.75
C THR A 199 -18.42 -11.87 32.79
N MET A 200 -19.11 -11.22 33.71
CA MET A 200 -18.90 -9.80 33.96
C MET A 200 -17.50 -9.64 34.54
N LYS A 201 -16.60 -9.07 33.79
CA LYS A 201 -15.25 -8.74 34.24
C LYS A 201 -15.34 -7.63 35.29
N ASN A 202 -14.45 -7.63 36.27
CA ASN A 202 -14.38 -6.57 37.26
C ASN A 202 -14.15 -5.22 36.54
N SER A 203 -15.09 -4.30 36.71
CA SER A 203 -15.08 -2.99 36.05
C SER A 203 -13.84 -2.16 36.37
N ILE A 204 -13.28 -2.30 37.59
CA ILE A 204 -12.06 -1.59 38.00
C ILE A 204 -10.85 -2.12 37.24
N ILE A 205 -10.68 -3.44 37.16
CA ILE A 205 -9.60 -4.08 36.41
C ILE A 205 -9.68 -3.69 34.94
N CYS A 206 -10.88 -3.71 34.35
CA CYS A 206 -11.08 -3.28 32.96
C CYS A 206 -10.70 -1.81 32.76
N THR A 207 -11.02 -0.92 33.69
CA THR A 207 -10.62 0.50 33.59
C THR A 207 -9.11 0.66 33.67
N ILE A 208 -8.42 -0.06 34.54
CA ILE A 208 -6.95 -0.03 34.64
C ILE A 208 -6.32 -0.55 33.36
N VAL A 209 -6.76 -1.70 32.86
CA VAL A 209 -6.23 -2.28 31.61
C VAL A 209 -6.50 -1.36 30.40
N PHE A 210 -7.66 -0.69 30.36
CA PHE A 210 -7.97 0.30 29.33
C PHE A 210 -6.96 1.45 29.34
N VAL A 211 -6.68 2.03 30.52
CA VAL A 211 -5.72 3.14 30.68
C VAL A 211 -4.31 2.69 30.28
N ILE A 212 -3.89 1.48 30.69
CA ILE A 212 -2.61 0.89 30.27
C ILE A 212 -2.57 0.73 28.76
N GLY A 213 -3.62 0.17 28.13
CA GLY A 213 -3.71 0.01 26.69
C GLY A 213 -3.61 1.33 25.93
N VAL A 214 -4.30 2.38 26.40
CA VAL A 214 -4.20 3.73 25.82
C VAL A 214 -2.79 4.31 26.04
N GLY A 215 -2.14 4.07 27.18
CA GLY A 215 -0.77 4.49 27.44
C GLY A 215 0.25 3.86 26.47
N ILE A 216 0.18 2.53 26.31
CA ILE A 216 1.02 1.79 25.35
C ILE A 216 0.80 2.30 23.90
N LEU A 217 -0.47 2.52 23.53
CA LEU A 217 -0.83 3.03 22.22
C LEU A 217 -0.28 4.44 21.98
N SER A 218 -0.40 5.33 22.98
CA SER A 218 0.13 6.69 22.92
C SER A 218 1.65 6.69 22.77
N TYR A 219 2.35 5.77 23.44
CA TYR A 219 3.79 5.60 23.29
C TYR A 219 4.17 5.10 21.88
N ALA A 220 3.44 4.11 21.34
CA ALA A 220 3.63 3.64 19.98
C ALA A 220 3.43 4.78 18.95
N TYR A 221 2.41 5.62 19.14
CA TYR A 221 2.19 6.79 18.28
C TYR A 221 3.29 7.85 18.40
N TRP A 222 3.81 8.06 19.60
CA TRP A 222 4.95 8.95 19.80
C TRP A 222 6.19 8.43 19.04
N MET A 223 6.47 7.12 19.11
CA MET A 223 7.59 6.51 18.38
C MET A 223 7.51 6.75 16.87
N VAL A 224 6.33 6.55 16.25
CA VAL A 224 6.15 6.70 14.80
C VAL A 224 6.02 8.15 14.32
N THR A 225 5.87 9.13 15.23
CA THR A 225 5.71 10.55 14.85
C THR A 225 6.93 11.39 15.25
N ARG A 226 7.20 11.49 16.54
CA ARG A 226 8.32 12.30 17.06
C ARG A 226 9.63 11.52 17.21
N GLY A 227 9.51 10.22 17.50
CA GLY A 227 10.63 9.29 17.66
C GLY A 227 11.09 8.62 16.36
N VAL A 228 10.60 9.04 15.21
CA VAL A 228 10.86 8.39 13.90
C VAL A 228 12.37 8.25 13.60
N ARG A 229 13.19 9.21 14.02
CA ARG A 229 14.67 9.16 13.85
C ARG A 229 15.33 7.98 14.56
N THR A 230 14.64 7.37 15.55
CA THR A 230 15.15 6.17 16.25
C THR A 230 14.80 4.88 15.50
N LEU A 231 13.93 4.94 14.48
CA LEU A 231 13.43 3.80 13.72
C LEU A 231 14.24 3.59 12.42
N ASN A 232 15.56 3.57 12.53
CA ASN A 232 16.49 3.52 11.40
C ASN A 232 16.76 2.10 10.86
N THR A 233 16.13 1.06 11.41
CA THR A 233 16.23 -0.34 10.97
C THR A 233 14.87 -1.01 10.95
N PHE A 234 14.69 -2.01 10.08
CA PHE A 234 13.44 -2.77 9.97
C PHE A 234 13.00 -3.40 11.30
N ASP A 235 13.94 -3.90 12.10
CA ASP A 235 13.66 -4.50 13.41
C ASP A 235 13.02 -3.46 14.35
N LYS A 236 13.51 -2.23 14.34
CA LYS A 236 12.98 -1.16 15.18
C LYS A 236 11.59 -0.68 14.74
N ILE A 237 11.28 -0.75 13.44
CA ILE A 237 9.93 -0.46 12.91
C ILE A 237 8.91 -1.50 13.39
N GLY A 238 9.34 -2.75 13.58
CA GLY A 238 8.49 -3.81 14.12
C GLY A 238 7.97 -3.55 15.53
N ILE A 239 8.72 -2.82 16.36
CA ILE A 239 8.37 -2.55 17.76
C ILE A 239 7.06 -1.74 17.90
N PRO A 240 6.90 -0.54 17.30
CA PRO A 240 5.65 0.22 17.41
C PRO A 240 4.46 -0.51 16.79
N ILE A 241 4.67 -1.34 15.75
CA ILE A 241 3.61 -2.17 15.17
C ILE A 241 3.15 -3.22 16.18
N ALA A 242 4.08 -3.94 16.81
CA ALA A 242 3.75 -4.93 17.83
C ALA A 242 3.06 -4.30 19.05
N LEU A 243 3.56 -3.15 19.53
CA LEU A 243 2.93 -2.39 20.61
C LEU A 243 1.53 -1.93 20.24
N GLY A 244 1.32 -1.44 19.03
CA GLY A 244 0.01 -1.06 18.50
C GLY A 244 -0.97 -2.22 18.47
N CYS A 245 -0.55 -3.40 18.02
CA CYS A 245 -1.38 -4.62 18.01
C CYS A 245 -1.76 -5.05 19.44
N VAL A 246 -0.80 -5.09 20.36
CA VAL A 246 -1.05 -5.44 21.77
C VAL A 246 -1.96 -4.42 22.44
N ALA A 247 -1.72 -3.13 22.25
CA ALA A 247 -2.54 -2.07 22.81
C ALA A 247 -3.99 -2.14 22.29
N THR A 248 -4.18 -2.35 21.00
CA THR A 248 -5.49 -2.54 20.38
C THR A 248 -6.24 -3.72 20.99
N PHE A 249 -5.55 -4.85 21.18
CA PHE A 249 -6.12 -6.02 21.84
C PHE A 249 -6.53 -5.71 23.30
N LEU A 250 -5.68 -5.03 24.08
CA LEU A 250 -5.98 -4.65 25.47
C LEU A 250 -7.16 -3.69 25.55
N ILE A 251 -7.26 -2.72 24.64
CA ILE A 251 -8.39 -1.79 24.57
C ILE A 251 -9.68 -2.57 24.32
N PHE A 252 -9.75 -3.45 23.30
CA PHE A 252 -10.96 -4.23 23.03
C PHE A 252 -11.27 -5.23 24.14
N TRP A 253 -10.26 -5.79 24.81
CA TRP A 253 -10.45 -6.70 25.93
C TRP A 253 -11.08 -6.00 27.14
N SER A 254 -10.72 -4.76 27.40
CA SER A 254 -11.13 -4.00 28.58
C SER A 254 -12.40 -3.16 28.38
N VAL A 255 -12.75 -2.87 27.13
CA VAL A 255 -13.81 -1.91 26.79
C VAL A 255 -15.18 -2.30 27.33
N SER A 256 -15.49 -3.60 27.45
CA SER A 256 -16.80 -4.04 27.98
C SER A 256 -17.06 -3.56 29.39
N GLY A 257 -16.10 -3.72 30.30
CA GLY A 257 -16.20 -3.27 31.66
C GLY A 257 -16.12 -1.75 31.83
N PHE A 258 -15.28 -1.11 30.98
CA PHE A 258 -15.16 0.35 30.93
C PHE A 258 -16.46 1.02 30.48
N MET A 259 -17.07 0.53 29.39
CA MET A 259 -18.33 1.03 28.86
C MET A 259 -19.49 0.87 29.84
N ILE A 260 -19.59 -0.29 30.50
CA ILE A 260 -20.61 -0.48 31.55
C ILE A 260 -20.48 0.61 32.61
N ARG A 261 -19.25 0.88 33.08
CA ARG A 261 -19.01 1.89 34.11
C ARG A 261 -19.43 3.29 33.67
N ILE A 262 -19.08 3.70 32.45
CA ILE A 262 -19.44 5.02 31.91
C ILE A 262 -20.96 5.15 31.74
N PHE A 263 -21.59 4.22 31.04
CA PHE A 263 -23.01 4.35 30.72
C PHE A 263 -23.92 4.19 31.94
N THR A 264 -23.55 3.37 32.91
CA THR A 264 -24.33 3.29 34.18
C THR A 264 -24.20 4.56 35.02
N SER A 265 -23.12 5.32 34.87
CA SER A 265 -22.95 6.63 35.53
C SER A 265 -23.83 7.70 34.87
N ILE A 266 -24.16 7.58 33.58
CA ILE A 266 -25.01 8.52 32.84
C ILE A 266 -26.46 7.98 32.83
N LYS A 267 -27.17 8.12 33.99
CA LYS A 267 -28.51 7.56 34.19
C LYS A 267 -29.52 8.00 33.12
N SER A 268 -29.46 9.25 32.64
CA SER A 268 -30.36 9.81 31.63
C SER A 268 -30.29 9.09 30.28
N VAL A 269 -29.11 8.57 29.89
CA VAL A 269 -28.90 7.82 28.65
C VAL A 269 -29.20 6.33 28.85
N TYR A 270 -28.77 5.78 30.00
CA TYR A 270 -28.93 4.34 30.33
C TYR A 270 -30.38 3.89 30.39
N TYR A 271 -31.25 4.67 31.09
CA TYR A 271 -32.67 4.32 31.28
C TYR A 271 -33.59 4.81 30.16
N LYS A 272 -33.08 5.49 29.13
CA LYS A 272 -33.89 5.99 28.01
C LYS A 272 -34.31 4.85 27.09
N GLY A 273 -35.58 4.47 27.07
CA GLY A 273 -36.14 3.44 26.19
C GLY A 273 -35.45 2.08 26.36
N VAL A 274 -34.96 1.49 25.27
CA VAL A 274 -34.31 0.16 25.25
C VAL A 274 -32.77 0.22 25.28
N ASN A 275 -32.18 1.37 25.64
CA ASN A 275 -30.71 1.54 25.60
C ASN A 275 -29.99 0.60 26.59
N SER A 276 -30.56 0.33 27.75
CA SER A 276 -30.00 -0.64 28.71
C SER A 276 -29.92 -2.07 28.13
N PHE A 277 -30.92 -2.45 27.36
CA PHE A 277 -30.93 -3.74 26.63
C PHE A 277 -29.80 -3.79 25.57
N VAL A 278 -29.68 -2.75 24.73
CA VAL A 278 -28.64 -2.64 23.70
C VAL A 278 -27.25 -2.71 24.35
N LEU A 279 -26.99 -1.94 25.42
CA LEU A 279 -25.70 -1.92 26.08
C LEU A 279 -25.34 -3.29 26.67
N ARG A 280 -26.32 -3.95 27.33
CA ARG A 280 -26.11 -5.29 27.88
C ARG A 280 -25.79 -6.32 26.82
N GLN A 281 -26.46 -6.28 25.66
CA GLN A 281 -26.16 -7.15 24.52
C GLN A 281 -24.73 -6.88 23.98
N PHE A 282 -24.37 -5.61 23.82
CA PHE A 282 -23.03 -5.23 23.38
C PHE A 282 -21.95 -5.75 24.34
N CYS A 283 -22.06 -5.46 25.64
CA CYS A 283 -21.04 -5.83 26.61
C CYS A 283 -20.90 -7.35 26.80
N SER A 284 -22.00 -8.11 26.66
CA SER A 284 -21.92 -9.57 26.76
C SER A 284 -21.21 -10.20 25.58
N LYS A 285 -21.34 -9.61 24.38
CA LYS A 285 -20.82 -10.16 23.12
C LYS A 285 -19.38 -9.74 22.84
N ILE A 286 -19.00 -8.52 23.18
CA ILE A 286 -17.64 -8.02 22.89
C ILE A 286 -16.56 -8.85 23.60
N ASN A 287 -16.85 -9.38 24.79
CA ASN A 287 -15.92 -10.22 25.55
C ASN A 287 -15.53 -11.51 24.83
N THR A 288 -16.44 -12.09 24.05
CA THR A 288 -16.21 -13.35 23.31
C THR A 288 -15.55 -13.13 21.96
N THR A 289 -15.40 -11.89 21.53
CA THR A 289 -15.00 -11.54 20.16
C THR A 289 -13.85 -10.55 20.09
N VAL A 290 -13.16 -10.31 21.22
CA VAL A 290 -12.00 -9.40 21.30
C VAL A 290 -11.01 -9.64 20.18
N PHE A 291 -10.60 -10.88 19.95
CA PHE A 291 -9.61 -11.23 18.93
C PHE A 291 -10.08 -10.84 17.51
N SER A 292 -11.29 -11.24 17.12
CA SER A 292 -11.82 -10.92 15.78
C SER A 292 -12.01 -9.41 15.58
N THR A 293 -12.46 -8.68 16.61
CA THR A 293 -12.61 -7.22 16.55
C THR A 293 -11.26 -6.52 16.44
N THR A 294 -10.22 -7.03 17.12
CA THR A 294 -8.83 -6.54 16.98
C THR A 294 -8.33 -6.73 15.56
N VAL A 295 -8.48 -7.93 14.99
CA VAL A 295 -8.07 -8.22 13.62
C VAL A 295 -8.80 -7.32 12.62
N ILE A 296 -10.12 -7.14 12.77
CA ILE A 296 -10.91 -6.24 11.91
C ILE A 296 -10.40 -4.80 11.98
N CYS A 297 -10.13 -4.30 13.18
CA CYS A 297 -9.60 -2.95 13.40
C CYS A 297 -8.24 -2.77 12.68
N ILE A 298 -7.33 -3.74 12.83
CA ILE A 298 -6.02 -3.71 12.18
C ILE A 298 -6.16 -3.80 10.65
N MET A 299 -7.03 -4.66 10.14
CA MET A 299 -7.28 -4.77 8.69
C MET A 299 -7.83 -3.45 8.11
N LEU A 300 -8.78 -2.80 8.80
CA LEU A 300 -9.31 -1.48 8.41
C LEU A 300 -8.22 -0.40 8.45
N PHE A 301 -7.41 -0.37 9.51
CA PHE A 301 -6.28 0.53 9.64
C PHE A 301 -5.27 0.38 8.49
N ILE A 302 -4.85 -0.85 8.20
CA ILE A 302 -3.93 -1.14 7.09
C ILE A 302 -4.54 -0.67 5.77
N THR A 303 -5.82 -0.99 5.52
CA THR A 303 -6.51 -0.57 4.30
C THR A 303 -6.49 0.94 4.11
N ILE A 304 -6.89 1.70 5.15
CA ILE A 304 -6.96 3.16 5.06
C ILE A 304 -5.55 3.74 4.84
N SER A 305 -4.57 3.25 5.57
CA SER A 305 -3.20 3.79 5.52
C SER A 305 -2.51 3.45 4.20
N VAL A 306 -2.55 2.17 3.77
CA VAL A 306 -1.87 1.71 2.54
C VAL A 306 -2.52 2.30 1.30
N LEU A 307 -3.86 2.32 1.23
CA LEU A 307 -4.56 2.88 0.08
C LEU A 307 -4.34 4.40 -0.05
N SER A 308 -4.37 5.14 1.08
CA SER A 308 -4.06 6.58 1.08
C SER A 308 -2.62 6.84 0.64
N ALA A 309 -1.66 6.01 1.11
CA ALA A 309 -0.26 6.11 0.73
C ALA A 309 -0.04 5.87 -0.76
N ALA A 310 -0.62 4.80 -1.29
CA ALA A 310 -0.47 4.41 -2.69
C ALA A 310 -1.04 5.46 -3.65
N LEU A 311 -2.24 5.98 -3.35
CA LEU A 311 -2.85 7.05 -4.14
C LEU A 311 -2.03 8.34 -4.08
N SER A 312 -1.46 8.69 -2.91
CA SER A 312 -0.60 9.85 -2.78
C SER A 312 0.71 9.69 -3.54
N MET A 313 1.33 8.52 -3.45
CA MET A 313 2.54 8.21 -4.21
C MET A 313 2.32 8.33 -5.72
N LYS A 314 1.20 7.78 -6.23
CA LYS A 314 0.82 7.95 -7.64
C LYS A 314 0.68 9.43 -8.01
N ASP A 315 -0.04 10.22 -7.20
CA ASP A 315 -0.26 11.64 -7.45
C ASP A 315 1.06 12.43 -7.46
N SER A 316 1.98 12.13 -6.54
CA SER A 316 3.29 12.79 -6.49
C SER A 316 4.15 12.44 -7.71
N LEU A 317 4.25 11.16 -8.05
CA LEU A 317 5.00 10.70 -9.21
C LEU A 317 4.50 11.30 -10.54
N SER A 318 3.19 11.59 -10.64
CA SER A 318 2.63 12.18 -11.87
C SER A 318 2.74 13.69 -11.93
N LYS A 319 2.65 14.40 -10.79
CA LYS A 319 2.62 15.88 -10.76
C LYS A 319 4.00 16.51 -10.83
N ASP A 320 4.99 15.87 -10.24
CA ASP A 320 6.32 16.45 -10.09
C ASP A 320 7.18 16.23 -11.34
N LEU A 321 6.74 15.38 -12.28
CA LEU A 321 7.49 15.03 -13.49
C LEU A 321 7.84 16.24 -14.35
N ASP A 322 6.87 17.14 -14.64
CA ASP A 322 7.11 18.31 -15.50
C ASP A 322 8.12 19.28 -14.88
N SER A 323 8.16 19.39 -13.56
CA SER A 323 9.11 20.25 -12.86
C SER A 323 10.50 19.62 -12.72
N MET A 324 10.57 18.26 -12.62
CA MET A 324 11.81 17.52 -12.41
C MET A 324 12.45 17.00 -13.69
N CYS A 325 11.74 17.05 -14.82
CA CYS A 325 12.22 16.68 -16.15
C CYS A 325 11.97 17.84 -17.12
N PRO A 326 12.66 18.99 -16.96
CA PRO A 326 12.45 20.17 -17.79
C PRO A 326 12.99 20.04 -19.22
N VAL A 327 13.79 19.01 -19.49
CA VAL A 327 14.41 18.72 -20.80
C VAL A 327 14.05 17.32 -21.28
N ASP A 328 14.19 17.08 -22.60
CA ASP A 328 13.82 15.80 -23.20
C ASP A 328 14.83 14.68 -22.87
N VAL A 329 16.14 15.00 -22.76
CA VAL A 329 17.19 14.00 -22.54
C VAL A 329 18.35 14.53 -21.72
N GLN A 330 18.95 13.66 -20.91
CA GLN A 330 20.19 13.88 -20.20
C GLN A 330 21.11 12.68 -20.34
N LEU A 331 22.37 12.95 -20.65
CA LEU A 331 23.44 11.97 -20.82
C LEU A 331 24.57 12.28 -19.85
N ALA A 332 25.22 11.25 -19.32
CA ALA A 332 26.39 11.38 -18.48
C ALA A 332 27.45 10.33 -18.85
N LYS A 333 28.72 10.74 -18.89
CA LYS A 333 29.85 9.84 -19.13
C LYS A 333 31.04 10.15 -18.22
N TYR A 334 31.88 9.17 -17.97
CA TYR A 334 33.16 9.39 -17.27
C TYR A 334 34.12 10.19 -18.12
N SER A 335 34.88 11.07 -17.46
CA SER A 335 36.03 11.74 -18.08
C SER A 335 37.24 10.80 -18.20
N TYR A 336 38.18 11.17 -19.04
CA TYR A 336 39.45 10.46 -19.19
C TYR A 336 40.23 10.37 -17.87
N ASP A 337 40.29 11.45 -17.10
CA ASP A 337 41.02 11.48 -15.83
C ASP A 337 40.43 10.49 -14.82
N ALA A 338 39.09 10.44 -14.72
CA ALA A 338 38.40 9.49 -13.84
C ALA A 338 38.59 8.02 -14.28
N MET A 339 38.56 7.76 -15.57
CA MET A 339 38.75 6.41 -16.12
C MET A 339 40.21 5.96 -15.99
N SER A 340 41.19 6.86 -16.27
CA SER A 340 42.61 6.55 -16.14
C SER A 340 42.99 6.26 -14.69
N GLU A 341 42.45 6.99 -13.71
CA GLU A 341 42.64 6.73 -12.30
C GLU A 341 42.09 5.35 -11.89
N ALA A 342 40.87 5.01 -12.36
CA ALA A 342 40.24 3.72 -12.09
C ALA A 342 41.04 2.53 -12.65
N TYR A 343 41.68 2.70 -13.81
CA TYR A 343 42.49 1.64 -14.43
C TYR A 343 43.99 1.67 -14.04
N ALA A 344 44.45 2.70 -13.33
CA ALA A 344 45.87 2.84 -12.96
C ALA A 344 46.42 1.64 -12.16
N THR A 345 45.58 0.90 -11.47
CA THR A 345 45.94 -0.29 -10.66
C THR A 345 45.76 -1.59 -11.40
N SER A 346 45.22 -1.59 -12.61
CA SER A 346 44.95 -2.82 -13.39
C SER A 346 46.18 -3.23 -14.19
N GLN A 347 46.75 -4.40 -13.91
CA GLN A 347 47.94 -4.92 -14.63
C GLN A 347 47.64 -5.38 -16.07
N ASP A 348 46.39 -5.78 -16.38
CA ASP A 348 45.94 -6.18 -17.71
C ASP A 348 44.62 -5.48 -18.07
N MET A 349 44.67 -4.52 -18.97
CA MET A 349 43.46 -3.91 -19.56
C MET A 349 42.95 -4.77 -20.73
N SER A 350 41.69 -5.13 -20.67
CA SER A 350 41.02 -5.75 -21.81
C SER A 350 40.95 -4.80 -23.01
N GLU A 351 40.77 -5.33 -24.23
CA GLU A 351 40.58 -4.51 -25.44
C GLU A 351 39.41 -3.53 -25.26
N LYS A 352 38.34 -4.00 -24.64
CA LYS A 352 37.14 -3.23 -24.28
C LYS A 352 37.45 -2.06 -23.33
N ASP A 353 38.25 -2.27 -22.29
CA ASP A 353 38.61 -1.20 -21.35
C ASP A 353 39.45 -0.11 -22.04
N ARG A 354 40.26 -0.49 -23.02
CA ARG A 354 41.01 0.47 -23.84
C ARG A 354 40.09 1.29 -24.75
N GLU A 355 39.09 0.66 -25.39
CA GLU A 355 38.07 1.36 -26.16
C GLU A 355 37.33 2.38 -25.31
N MET A 356 36.87 1.97 -24.10
CA MET A 356 36.20 2.86 -23.18
C MET A 356 37.08 4.01 -22.71
N LEU A 357 38.38 3.77 -22.50
CA LEU A 357 39.32 4.81 -22.10
C LEU A 357 39.57 5.81 -23.23
N GLU A 358 39.70 5.34 -24.49
CA GLU A 358 39.81 6.24 -25.64
C GLU A 358 38.54 7.04 -25.88
N ASP A 359 37.36 6.41 -25.75
CA ASP A 359 36.08 7.13 -25.78
C ASP A 359 35.97 8.23 -24.74
N SER A 360 36.49 7.99 -23.54
CA SER A 360 36.38 8.97 -22.42
C SER A 360 37.14 10.29 -22.71
N LYS A 361 37.99 10.34 -23.71
CA LYS A 361 38.67 11.57 -24.20
C LYS A 361 37.75 12.46 -25.05
N LEU A 362 36.69 11.90 -25.60
CA LEU A 362 35.76 12.59 -26.48
C LEU A 362 34.64 13.27 -25.67
N SER A 363 34.14 14.38 -26.17
CA SER A 363 32.89 14.96 -25.65
C SER A 363 31.69 14.03 -25.88
N ILE A 364 30.59 14.25 -25.20
CA ILE A 364 29.36 13.46 -25.38
C ILE A 364 28.86 13.57 -26.82
N ILE A 365 28.88 14.79 -27.37
CA ILE A 365 28.45 15.04 -28.77
C ILE A 365 29.35 14.30 -29.77
N GLU A 366 30.67 14.32 -29.56
CA GLU A 366 31.60 13.59 -30.45
C GLU A 366 31.38 12.08 -30.37
N THR A 367 31.19 11.52 -29.18
CA THR A 367 30.89 10.10 -29.04
C THR A 367 29.59 9.70 -29.77
N LEU A 368 28.53 10.50 -29.63
CA LEU A 368 27.25 10.25 -30.31
C LEU A 368 27.40 10.29 -31.81
N ASN A 369 28.08 11.34 -32.33
CA ASN A 369 28.31 11.50 -33.80
C ASN A 369 29.15 10.35 -34.36
N ASN A 370 30.23 9.96 -33.67
CA ASN A 370 31.09 8.85 -34.07
C ASN A 370 30.32 7.51 -34.06
N SER A 371 29.33 7.39 -33.21
CA SER A 371 28.48 6.21 -33.11
C SER A 371 27.28 6.22 -34.07
N GLY A 372 27.17 7.24 -34.91
CA GLY A 372 26.14 7.34 -35.96
C GLY A 372 24.87 8.08 -35.58
N PHE A 373 24.85 8.80 -34.45
CA PHE A 373 23.76 9.68 -34.05
C PHE A 373 24.15 11.14 -34.25
N ASP A 374 23.56 11.80 -35.22
CA ASP A 374 23.81 13.21 -35.52
C ASP A 374 23.19 14.12 -34.44
N ALA A 375 23.97 14.46 -33.41
CA ALA A 375 23.52 15.25 -32.31
C ALA A 375 23.02 16.65 -32.71
N GLN A 376 23.62 17.29 -33.72
CA GLN A 376 23.20 18.61 -34.20
C GLN A 376 21.85 18.58 -34.92
N LYS A 377 21.54 17.47 -35.56
CA LYS A 377 20.27 17.26 -36.26
C LYS A 377 19.13 17.05 -35.27
N TYR A 378 19.37 16.29 -34.21
CA TYR A 378 18.32 15.82 -33.31
C TYR A 378 18.18 16.64 -32.03
N PHE A 379 19.23 17.34 -31.55
CA PHE A 379 19.21 18.15 -30.36
C PHE A 379 19.08 19.65 -30.64
N LYS A 380 18.38 20.35 -29.76
CA LYS A 380 18.34 21.82 -29.64
C LYS A 380 18.54 22.20 -28.18
N ASP A 381 18.86 23.45 -27.92
CA ASP A 381 18.97 24.00 -26.57
C ASP A 381 19.85 23.10 -25.67
N VAL A 382 21.09 22.87 -26.09
CA VAL A 382 22.03 21.97 -25.44
C VAL A 382 22.79 22.70 -24.33
N ALA A 383 22.90 22.08 -23.15
CA ALA A 383 23.79 22.50 -22.07
C ALA A 383 24.77 21.35 -21.73
N GLU A 384 26.06 21.60 -22.02
CA GLU A 384 27.14 20.72 -21.53
C GLU A 384 27.67 21.25 -20.21
N TYR A 385 28.06 20.35 -19.30
CA TYR A 385 28.58 20.68 -17.98
C TYR A 385 29.50 19.60 -17.46
N ASN A 386 30.32 19.97 -16.45
CA ASN A 386 31.21 19.04 -15.79
C ASN A 386 30.93 18.94 -14.30
N ILE A 387 31.12 17.75 -13.75
CA ILE A 387 31.12 17.47 -12.33
C ILE A 387 32.55 17.13 -11.91
N TYR A 388 33.08 17.86 -10.93
CA TYR A 388 34.45 17.76 -10.50
C TYR A 388 34.56 16.97 -9.21
N ASN A 389 35.69 16.25 -9.05
CA ASN A 389 36.12 15.62 -7.81
C ASN A 389 37.27 16.46 -7.21
N THR A 390 37.01 17.15 -6.13
CA THR A 390 38.01 17.96 -5.42
C THR A 390 38.56 17.25 -4.17
N GLY A 391 38.16 16.00 -3.92
CA GLY A 391 38.49 15.25 -2.73
C GLY A 391 37.65 15.59 -1.49
N LEU A 392 36.77 16.59 -1.58
CA LEU A 392 35.84 16.91 -0.49
C LEU A 392 34.77 15.82 -0.36
N THR A 393 34.46 15.49 0.89
CA THR A 393 33.35 14.60 1.23
C THR A 393 32.14 15.41 1.67
N VAL A 394 30.98 14.77 1.68
CA VAL A 394 29.75 15.37 2.24
C VAL A 394 29.96 15.80 3.68
N LYS A 395 30.73 15.02 4.49
CA LYS A 395 31.08 15.32 5.88
C LYS A 395 31.83 16.62 6.03
N ASP A 396 32.78 16.92 5.13
CA ASP A 396 33.54 18.16 5.16
C ASP A 396 32.63 19.37 5.02
N THR A 397 31.55 19.26 4.25
CA THR A 397 30.56 20.34 4.07
C THR A 397 29.59 20.49 5.23
N LEU A 398 29.51 19.51 6.14
CA LEU A 398 28.65 19.52 7.32
C LEU A 398 29.38 19.94 8.61
N GLY A 399 30.70 19.85 8.65
CA GLY A 399 31.53 20.20 9.82
C GLY A 399 31.16 19.38 11.06
N ASP A 400 30.97 20.04 12.21
CA ASP A 400 30.67 19.40 13.51
C ASP A 400 29.20 18.97 13.67
N ILE A 401 28.42 18.89 12.61
CA ILE A 401 27.04 18.41 12.72
C ILE A 401 27.05 16.90 12.86
N ASN A 402 26.24 16.40 13.81
CA ASN A 402 26.08 14.94 13.99
C ASN A 402 25.52 14.29 12.73
N THR A 403 26.30 13.41 12.12
CA THR A 403 25.99 12.66 10.90
C THR A 403 25.63 11.20 11.18
N ASP A 404 25.39 10.80 12.44
CA ASP A 404 25.10 9.40 12.79
C ASP A 404 23.91 8.81 12.03
N ASP A 405 22.92 9.63 11.71
CA ASP A 405 21.75 9.22 10.93
C ASP A 405 22.00 9.13 9.42
N TYR A 406 23.15 9.65 8.94
CA TYR A 406 23.51 9.78 7.52
C TYR A 406 24.92 9.24 7.21
N LYS A 407 25.44 8.31 8.03
CA LYS A 407 26.83 7.80 7.91
C LYS A 407 27.16 7.29 6.51
N PHE A 408 26.22 6.61 5.85
CA PHE A 408 26.46 6.07 4.52
C PHE A 408 26.64 7.16 3.44
N MET A 409 26.12 8.38 3.66
CA MET A 409 26.28 9.52 2.76
C MET A 409 27.46 10.41 3.17
N ALA A 410 27.79 10.43 4.45
CA ALA A 410 28.80 11.34 5.00
C ALA A 410 30.20 11.18 4.36
N ASP A 411 30.60 9.94 4.10
CA ASP A 411 31.87 9.59 3.52
C ASP A 411 31.88 9.59 1.97
N THR A 412 30.75 9.92 1.33
CA THR A 412 30.70 10.04 -0.15
C THR A 412 31.35 11.32 -0.61
N ILE A 413 31.94 11.28 -1.82
CA ILE A 413 32.55 12.44 -2.45
C ILE A 413 31.48 13.47 -2.77
N MET A 414 31.71 14.72 -2.36
CA MET A 414 30.81 15.83 -2.68
C MET A 414 30.93 16.20 -4.16
N PRO A 415 29.82 16.17 -4.95
CA PRO A 415 29.85 16.64 -6.33
C PRO A 415 30.07 18.16 -6.35
N VAL A 416 31.05 18.60 -7.14
CA VAL A 416 31.41 20.02 -7.31
C VAL A 416 31.13 20.44 -8.75
N MET A 417 30.55 21.61 -8.95
CA MET A 417 30.36 22.25 -10.26
C MET A 417 30.92 23.66 -10.25
N THR A 418 31.33 24.14 -11.41
CA THR A 418 31.61 25.56 -11.55
C THR A 418 30.31 26.36 -11.65
N ILE A 419 30.37 27.65 -11.34
CA ILE A 419 29.22 28.54 -11.46
C ILE A 419 28.77 28.67 -12.93
N GLY A 420 29.72 28.61 -13.87
CA GLY A 420 29.44 28.64 -15.31
C GLY A 420 28.65 27.40 -15.76
N ASP A 421 29.15 26.21 -15.38
CA ASP A 421 28.45 24.93 -15.67
C ASP A 421 27.05 24.88 -15.07
N TYR A 422 26.93 25.22 -13.77
CA TYR A 422 25.62 25.23 -13.11
C TYR A 422 24.65 26.21 -13.77
N ASN A 423 25.06 27.44 -14.03
CA ASN A 423 24.19 28.45 -14.65
C ASN A 423 23.78 28.09 -16.10
N SER A 424 24.61 27.32 -16.82
CA SER A 424 24.26 26.81 -18.16
C SER A 424 23.07 25.85 -18.05
N VAL A 425 23.14 24.86 -17.16
CA VAL A 425 22.05 23.92 -16.90
C VAL A 425 20.82 24.61 -16.31
N ALA A 426 21.03 25.49 -15.34
CA ALA A 426 19.94 26.22 -14.65
C ALA A 426 19.11 27.06 -15.64
N ARG A 427 19.75 27.72 -16.61
CA ARG A 427 19.04 28.46 -17.67
C ARG A 427 18.19 27.56 -18.55
N LEU A 428 18.74 26.42 -18.94
CA LEU A 428 18.01 25.44 -19.75
C LEU A 428 16.82 24.87 -19.00
N TYR A 429 16.97 24.61 -17.69
CA TYR A 429 15.91 24.06 -16.83
C TYR A 429 14.89 25.10 -16.34
N GLY A 430 15.13 26.39 -16.60
CA GLY A 430 14.30 27.47 -16.03
C GLY A 430 14.51 27.68 -14.53
N ASN A 431 15.60 27.14 -13.96
CA ASN A 431 15.99 27.32 -12.57
C ASN A 431 16.69 28.67 -12.34
N SER A 432 16.83 29.07 -11.06
CA SER A 432 17.54 30.30 -10.69
C SER A 432 19.04 30.19 -11.00
N THR A 433 19.58 31.23 -11.61
CA THR A 433 21.03 31.42 -11.81
C THR A 433 21.63 32.24 -10.68
N TYR A 434 22.90 32.07 -10.39
CA TYR A 434 23.61 32.74 -9.30
C TYR A 434 24.90 33.36 -9.79
N GLU A 435 25.41 34.31 -9.01
CA GLU A 435 26.75 34.93 -9.16
C GLU A 435 27.54 34.66 -7.88
N LEU A 436 28.85 34.41 -8.01
CA LEU A 436 29.75 34.18 -6.90
C LEU A 436 30.93 35.11 -6.98
N ASN A 437 31.40 35.60 -5.82
CA ASN A 437 32.70 36.20 -5.72
C ASN A 437 33.79 35.12 -5.68
N ASP A 438 35.05 35.50 -5.91
CA ASP A 438 36.18 34.54 -6.03
C ASP A 438 36.46 33.70 -4.77
N ASP A 439 35.90 34.06 -3.62
CA ASP A 439 36.07 33.41 -2.32
C ASP A 439 34.74 32.85 -1.75
N GLU A 440 33.73 32.70 -2.59
CA GLU A 440 32.38 32.26 -2.15
C GLU A 440 32.03 30.92 -2.76
N TYR A 441 31.12 30.21 -2.06
CA TYR A 441 30.45 29.02 -2.58
C TYR A 441 28.94 29.04 -2.26
N ILE A 442 28.16 28.26 -2.99
CA ILE A 442 26.76 27.93 -2.66
C ILE A 442 26.56 26.42 -2.68
N ILE A 443 25.58 25.95 -1.94
CA ILE A 443 25.08 24.56 -2.03
C ILE A 443 23.69 24.58 -2.63
N VAL A 444 23.52 23.85 -3.72
CA VAL A 444 22.25 23.66 -4.41
C VAL A 444 21.72 22.27 -4.06
N ALA A 445 20.52 22.21 -3.46
CA ALA A 445 19.90 20.95 -3.02
C ALA A 445 18.38 21.09 -2.99
N ASP A 446 17.66 20.01 -3.31
CA ASP A 446 16.22 19.93 -3.25
C ASP A 446 15.68 18.81 -2.33
N TYR A 447 16.56 17.88 -1.90
CA TYR A 447 16.22 16.81 -0.98
C TYR A 447 16.03 17.34 0.44
N LYS A 448 14.79 17.50 0.85
CA LYS A 448 14.38 18.20 2.09
C LYS A 448 15.13 17.80 3.35
N ASN A 449 15.44 16.50 3.53
CA ASN A 449 16.15 16.04 4.72
C ASN A 449 17.59 16.57 4.75
N MET A 450 18.29 16.50 3.61
CA MET A 450 19.64 17.02 3.50
C MET A 450 19.68 18.54 3.55
N VAL A 451 18.71 19.21 2.93
CA VAL A 451 18.55 20.68 3.02
C VAL A 451 18.45 21.11 4.49
N MET A 452 17.66 20.42 5.33
CA MET A 452 17.57 20.75 6.76
C MET A 452 18.92 20.61 7.50
N VAL A 453 19.68 19.58 7.19
CA VAL A 453 21.00 19.32 7.81
C VAL A 453 22.03 20.34 7.32
N ARG A 454 22.10 20.54 5.99
CA ARG A 454 23.04 21.49 5.37
C ARG A 454 22.76 22.94 5.78
N ASN A 455 21.50 23.33 5.95
CA ASN A 455 21.16 24.66 6.45
C ASN A 455 21.66 24.92 7.89
N GLN A 456 21.81 23.88 8.72
CA GLN A 456 22.44 24.04 10.04
C GLN A 456 23.94 24.31 9.93
N ALA A 457 24.62 23.67 8.96
CA ALA A 457 26.01 23.88 8.65
C ALA A 457 26.26 25.29 8.07
N LEU A 458 25.49 25.67 7.07
CA LEU A 458 25.59 26.95 6.41
C LEU A 458 25.34 28.13 7.36
N LYS A 459 24.41 28.01 8.31
CA LYS A 459 24.17 29.01 9.37
C LYS A 459 25.37 29.21 10.30
N LYS A 460 26.24 28.19 10.44
CA LYS A 460 27.50 28.31 11.20
C LYS A 460 28.62 28.94 10.38
N GLY A 461 28.41 29.20 9.09
CA GLY A 461 29.40 29.81 8.21
C GLY A 461 30.62 28.94 7.95
N ILE A 462 30.41 27.63 7.70
CA ILE A 462 31.50 26.66 7.50
C ILE A 462 32.34 27.05 6.27
N THR A 463 33.63 27.26 6.46
CA THR A 463 34.60 27.51 5.39
C THR A 463 35.07 26.18 4.81
N LEU A 464 35.13 26.07 3.49
CA LEU A 464 35.60 24.88 2.76
C LEU A 464 36.91 25.16 2.07
N SER A 465 37.87 24.23 2.16
CA SER A 465 39.12 24.29 1.42
C SER A 465 39.02 23.51 0.09
N VAL A 466 39.07 24.21 -1.03
CA VAL A 466 39.14 23.64 -2.37
C VAL A 466 40.49 23.97 -2.98
N ASN A 467 41.26 22.95 -3.35
CA ASN A 467 42.61 23.12 -3.91
C ASN A 467 43.53 24.03 -3.13
N GLY A 468 43.40 24.04 -1.78
CA GLY A 468 44.22 24.84 -0.88
C GLY A 468 43.81 26.31 -0.71
N LYS A 469 42.69 26.72 -1.34
CA LYS A 469 42.05 28.02 -1.15
C LYS A 469 40.78 27.87 -0.34
N GLU A 470 40.56 28.79 0.60
CA GLU A 470 39.35 28.78 1.44
C GLU A 470 38.22 29.55 0.78
N TYR A 471 37.02 28.96 0.89
CA TYR A 471 35.76 29.53 0.38
C TYR A 471 34.74 29.60 1.51
N LYS A 472 33.99 30.70 1.59
CA LYS A 472 32.91 30.91 2.55
C LYS A 472 31.53 30.79 1.90
N PRO A 473 30.50 30.40 2.64
CA PRO A 473 29.14 30.31 2.06
C PRO A 473 28.62 31.72 1.75
N ARG A 474 28.11 31.92 0.53
CA ARG A 474 27.44 33.17 0.14
C ARG A 474 26.08 33.30 0.84
N TYR A 475 25.37 32.19 1.07
CA TYR A 475 24.09 32.16 1.74
C TYR A 475 24.14 31.23 2.96
N ASN A 476 23.32 31.55 3.96
CA ASN A 476 23.18 30.76 5.18
C ASN A 476 22.17 29.60 5.05
N GLU A 477 21.69 29.30 3.81
CA GLU A 477 20.78 28.22 3.46
C GLU A 477 21.08 27.68 2.06
N CYS A 478 20.72 26.41 1.81
CA CYS A 478 20.78 25.81 0.48
C CYS A 478 19.88 26.57 -0.48
N LYS A 479 20.28 26.62 -1.72
CA LYS A 479 19.44 27.09 -2.81
C LYS A 479 18.72 25.88 -3.43
N ASP A 480 17.46 26.09 -3.77
CA ASP A 480 16.65 25.08 -4.42
C ASP A 480 17.09 24.88 -5.87
N GLY A 481 17.25 23.65 -6.30
CA GLY A 481 17.63 23.29 -7.66
C GLY A 481 18.24 21.90 -7.77
N PHE A 482 18.42 21.47 -8.99
CA PHE A 482 19.00 20.18 -9.34
C PHE A 482 19.69 20.28 -10.71
N VAL A 483 20.52 19.27 -10.98
CA VAL A 483 21.18 19.11 -12.28
C VAL A 483 20.75 17.82 -12.95
N GLN A 484 20.58 16.76 -12.17
CA GLN A 484 20.12 15.48 -12.69
C GLN A 484 18.59 15.44 -12.78
N ILE A 485 18.07 15.16 -13.99
CA ILE A 485 16.63 14.94 -14.17
C ILE A 485 16.18 13.64 -13.50
N GLY A 486 14.96 13.61 -13.01
CA GLY A 486 14.43 12.46 -12.28
C GLY A 486 12.93 12.56 -12.05
N VAL A 487 12.37 11.58 -11.34
CA VAL A 487 10.94 11.55 -10.95
C VAL A 487 10.71 12.05 -9.52
N LEU A 488 11.77 12.30 -8.76
CA LEU A 488 11.74 12.68 -7.36
C LEU A 488 12.83 13.72 -7.05
N ASN A 489 12.57 14.58 -6.06
CA ASN A 489 13.54 15.55 -5.52
C ASN A 489 14.58 14.81 -4.65
N MET A 490 15.67 14.39 -5.25
CA MET A 490 16.71 13.59 -4.59
C MET A 490 18.11 14.24 -4.64
N ASN A 491 18.21 15.50 -5.05
CA ASN A 491 19.48 16.21 -5.00
C ASN A 491 19.87 16.50 -3.54
N ASP A 492 20.78 15.68 -3.00
CA ASP A 492 21.29 15.78 -1.64
C ASP A 492 22.28 16.94 -1.45
N GLY A 493 22.76 17.53 -2.54
CA GLY A 493 23.57 18.74 -2.58
C GLY A 493 24.69 18.69 -3.59
N ILE A 494 24.81 19.77 -4.35
CA ILE A 494 25.91 20.06 -5.27
C ILE A 494 26.61 21.31 -4.75
N LEU A 495 27.95 21.23 -4.58
CA LEU A 495 28.78 22.38 -4.22
C LEU A 495 29.08 23.16 -5.50
N VAL A 496 28.65 24.42 -5.57
CA VAL A 496 28.93 25.30 -6.69
C VAL A 496 29.93 26.32 -6.28
N VAL A 497 31.02 26.42 -7.05
CA VAL A 497 32.20 27.25 -6.80
C VAL A 497 32.52 28.13 -8.00
N PRO A 498 33.35 29.19 -7.86
CA PRO A 498 33.84 29.98 -8.98
C PRO A 498 34.59 29.12 -10.01
N ASP A 499 34.58 29.51 -11.30
CA ASP A 499 35.19 28.74 -12.39
C ASP A 499 36.70 28.50 -12.18
N ASN A 500 37.37 29.39 -11.50
CA ASN A 500 38.82 29.30 -11.19
C ASN A 500 39.15 28.41 -9.97
N ALA A 501 38.12 27.85 -9.30
CA ALA A 501 38.32 27.05 -8.07
C ALA A 501 38.76 25.61 -8.35
N VAL A 502 38.46 25.10 -9.52
CA VAL A 502 38.71 23.71 -9.93
C VAL A 502 39.71 23.62 -11.09
N LYS A 503 40.30 22.46 -11.28
CA LYS A 503 41.27 22.19 -12.35
C LYS A 503 40.65 21.27 -13.39
N PRO A 504 41.01 21.40 -14.69
CA PRO A 504 40.50 20.51 -15.73
C PRO A 504 40.73 19.03 -15.42
N GLN A 505 41.84 18.65 -14.80
CA GLN A 505 42.16 17.25 -14.44
C GLN A 505 41.29 16.70 -13.30
N GLN A 506 40.47 17.51 -12.70
CA GLN A 506 39.55 17.11 -11.63
C GLN A 506 38.14 16.76 -12.17
N VAL A 507 37.91 16.86 -13.48
CA VAL A 507 36.63 16.45 -14.08
C VAL A 507 36.44 14.95 -13.85
N ARG A 508 35.37 14.61 -13.15
CA ARG A 508 34.97 13.22 -12.92
C ARG A 508 33.99 12.74 -13.98
N ASN A 509 32.92 13.51 -14.17
CA ASN A 509 31.86 13.21 -15.09
C ASN A 509 31.60 14.40 -16.00
N MET A 510 31.35 14.12 -17.27
CA MET A 510 30.80 15.06 -18.23
C MET A 510 29.30 14.81 -18.35
N GLY A 511 28.50 15.87 -18.40
CA GLY A 511 27.06 15.80 -18.57
C GLY A 511 26.59 16.61 -19.77
N LEU A 512 25.49 16.18 -20.37
CA LEU A 512 24.82 16.90 -21.44
C LEU A 512 23.30 16.82 -21.17
N SER A 513 22.63 17.96 -21.20
CA SER A 513 21.17 18.07 -21.17
C SER A 513 20.70 18.76 -22.43
N ALA A 514 19.64 18.26 -23.04
CA ALA A 514 19.15 18.80 -24.31
C ALA A 514 17.64 18.56 -24.50
N ASP A 515 17.04 19.42 -25.31
CA ASP A 515 15.70 19.16 -25.89
C ASP A 515 15.83 18.53 -27.27
N TYR A 516 14.84 17.71 -27.63
CA TYR A 516 14.75 17.18 -28.98
C TYR A 516 14.25 18.23 -29.97
N ARG A 517 14.81 18.26 -31.16
CA ARG A 517 14.34 19.05 -32.28
C ARG A 517 13.16 18.34 -32.93
N ALA A 518 12.00 18.40 -32.26
CA ALA A 518 10.78 17.73 -32.68
C ALA A 518 9.57 18.60 -32.29
N ASP A 519 8.62 18.73 -33.19
CA ASP A 519 7.39 19.50 -32.97
C ASP A 519 6.21 18.61 -32.56
N THR A 520 6.25 17.32 -32.91
CA THR A 520 5.20 16.33 -32.58
C THR A 520 5.67 15.30 -31.60
N LYS A 521 4.70 14.65 -30.94
CA LYS A 521 4.97 13.56 -30.00
C LYS A 521 5.59 12.36 -30.72
N GLU A 522 5.14 12.06 -31.93
CA GLU A 522 5.62 10.98 -32.77
C GLU A 522 7.08 11.17 -33.16
N GLU A 523 7.48 12.39 -33.49
CA GLU A 523 8.88 12.72 -33.80
C GLU A 523 9.77 12.55 -32.55
N ARG A 524 9.33 13.03 -31.39
CA ARG A 524 10.06 12.81 -30.12
C ARG A 524 10.28 11.32 -29.84
N TYR A 525 9.23 10.52 -30.00
CA TYR A 525 9.33 9.06 -29.85
C TYR A 525 10.27 8.41 -30.88
N SER A 526 10.33 8.93 -32.10
CA SER A 526 11.25 8.42 -33.13
C SER A 526 12.70 8.70 -32.77
N ILE A 527 13.03 9.91 -32.30
CA ILE A 527 14.38 10.29 -31.84
C ILE A 527 14.78 9.44 -30.64
N GLU A 528 13.90 9.33 -29.67
CA GLU A 528 14.08 8.52 -28.49
C GLU A 528 14.41 7.06 -28.81
N THR A 529 13.65 6.46 -29.74
CA THR A 529 13.87 5.06 -30.16
C THR A 529 15.22 4.88 -30.84
N GLN A 530 15.66 5.85 -31.63
CA GLN A 530 16.98 5.81 -32.26
C GLN A 530 18.08 5.90 -31.21
N LEU A 531 17.95 6.81 -30.23
CA LEU A 531 18.91 6.97 -29.16
C LEU A 531 18.96 5.75 -28.23
N ASP A 532 17.82 5.19 -27.87
CA ASP A 532 17.73 3.96 -27.05
C ASP A 532 18.42 2.77 -27.72
N ASN A 533 18.16 2.56 -29.00
CA ASN A 533 18.80 1.50 -29.76
C ASN A 533 20.32 1.72 -29.86
N LEU A 534 20.75 2.96 -30.07
CA LEU A 534 22.17 3.29 -30.07
C LEU A 534 22.81 2.99 -28.71
N MET A 535 22.25 3.52 -27.64
CA MET A 535 22.78 3.37 -26.26
C MET A 535 22.88 1.90 -25.83
N LYS A 536 21.90 1.06 -26.19
CA LYS A 536 21.96 -0.39 -25.98
C LYS A 536 23.14 -1.05 -26.70
N ASN A 537 23.50 -0.57 -27.88
CA ASN A 537 24.59 -1.14 -28.67
C ASN A 537 25.96 -0.65 -28.21
N ILE A 538 26.08 0.63 -27.82
CA ILE A 538 27.37 1.24 -27.47
C ILE A 538 27.72 1.26 -25.98
N SER A 539 26.75 0.99 -25.08
CA SER A 539 26.92 1.07 -23.64
C SER A 539 28.09 0.22 -23.10
N TYR A 540 28.51 -0.80 -23.81
CA TYR A 540 29.61 -1.68 -23.43
C TYR A 540 30.96 -1.29 -24.07
N GLN A 541 31.00 -0.28 -24.92
CA GLN A 541 32.19 0.16 -25.65
C GLN A 541 32.56 1.62 -25.40
N THR A 542 31.67 2.34 -24.67
CA THR A 542 31.82 3.75 -24.37
C THR A 542 31.84 3.99 -22.87
N SER A 543 32.30 5.17 -22.47
CA SER A 543 32.38 5.60 -21.08
C SER A 543 31.06 6.17 -20.52
N PHE A 544 29.93 5.95 -21.20
CA PHE A 544 28.63 6.39 -20.70
C PHE A 544 28.27 5.71 -19.38
N ILE A 545 27.84 6.53 -18.39
CA ILE A 545 27.40 6.09 -17.05
C ILE A 545 25.91 5.87 -17.06
N SER A 546 25.18 6.83 -17.60
CA SER A 546 23.72 6.83 -17.62
C SER A 546 23.19 7.71 -18.75
N TRP A 547 21.99 7.38 -19.17
CA TRP A 547 21.16 8.27 -19.95
C TRP A 547 19.74 8.20 -19.41
N ASN A 548 19.10 9.34 -19.32
CA ASN A 548 17.73 9.47 -18.86
C ASN A 548 16.96 10.32 -19.87
N SER A 549 15.75 9.92 -20.21
CA SER A 549 14.88 10.74 -21.00
C SER A 549 13.60 11.08 -20.24
N ARG A 550 12.98 12.19 -20.59
CA ARG A 550 11.68 12.59 -20.05
C ARG A 550 10.62 11.52 -20.34
N ILE A 551 10.68 10.88 -21.50
CA ILE A 551 9.73 9.84 -21.90
C ILE A 551 9.89 8.60 -21.02
N ASP A 552 11.09 8.08 -20.86
CA ASP A 552 11.35 6.91 -20.02
C ASP A 552 11.04 7.16 -18.55
N LEU A 553 11.39 8.34 -18.04
CA LEU A 553 11.09 8.74 -16.67
C LEU A 553 9.57 8.87 -16.45
N ALA A 554 8.83 9.42 -17.43
CA ALA A 554 7.38 9.50 -17.39
C ALA A 554 6.74 8.11 -17.39
N GLU A 555 7.15 7.23 -18.29
CA GLU A 555 6.66 5.86 -18.39
C GLU A 555 6.96 5.07 -17.12
N SER A 556 8.17 5.18 -16.59
CA SER A 556 8.57 4.54 -15.32
C SER A 556 7.77 5.06 -14.14
N SER A 557 7.54 6.37 -14.06
CA SER A 557 6.74 7.03 -13.02
C SER A 557 5.29 6.54 -13.04
N VAL A 558 4.65 6.57 -14.22
CA VAL A 558 3.28 6.08 -14.42
C VAL A 558 3.20 4.60 -14.07
N GLY A 559 4.16 3.79 -14.54
CA GLY A 559 4.22 2.36 -14.28
C GLY A 559 4.36 2.01 -12.81
N LEU A 560 5.29 2.65 -12.09
CA LEU A 560 5.48 2.45 -10.65
C LEU A 560 4.26 2.92 -9.85
N GLY A 561 3.68 4.07 -10.20
CA GLY A 561 2.46 4.59 -9.58
C GLY A 561 1.28 3.64 -9.77
N ALA A 562 1.12 3.07 -10.97
CA ALA A 562 0.13 2.05 -11.27
C ALA A 562 0.36 0.79 -10.43
N LEU A 563 1.58 0.24 -10.41
CA LEU A 563 1.96 -0.95 -9.66
C LEU A 563 1.56 -0.84 -8.18
N VAL A 564 2.01 0.22 -7.51
CA VAL A 564 1.74 0.43 -6.07
C VAL A 564 0.24 0.58 -5.81
N THR A 565 -0.46 1.34 -6.68
CA THR A 565 -1.91 1.57 -6.55
C THR A 565 -2.70 0.27 -6.73
N PHE A 566 -2.33 -0.59 -7.68
CA PHE A 566 -2.99 -1.89 -7.89
C PHE A 566 -2.84 -2.82 -6.70
N ILE A 567 -1.63 -2.94 -6.16
CA ILE A 567 -1.38 -3.78 -4.98
C ILE A 567 -2.19 -3.26 -3.79
N ALA A 568 -2.20 -1.94 -3.59
CA ALA A 568 -2.94 -1.32 -2.49
C ALA A 568 -4.46 -1.49 -2.62
N LEU A 569 -5.01 -1.31 -3.84
CA LEU A 569 -6.42 -1.55 -4.13
C LEU A 569 -6.80 -3.00 -3.89
N TYR A 570 -5.99 -3.95 -4.37
CA TYR A 570 -6.25 -5.38 -4.19
C TYR A 570 -6.31 -5.76 -2.70
N LEU A 571 -5.27 -5.40 -1.95
CA LEU A 571 -5.23 -5.65 -0.51
C LEU A 571 -6.36 -4.92 0.22
N GLY A 572 -6.58 -3.65 -0.11
CA GLY A 572 -7.59 -2.81 0.51
C GLY A 572 -9.01 -3.34 0.33
N ILE A 573 -9.39 -3.71 -0.89
CA ILE A 573 -10.71 -4.26 -1.19
C ILE A 573 -10.94 -5.59 -0.44
N ILE A 574 -9.96 -6.49 -0.47
CA ILE A 574 -10.05 -7.78 0.22
C ILE A 574 -10.18 -7.59 1.73
N PHE A 575 -9.38 -6.71 2.32
CA PHE A 575 -9.45 -6.45 3.76
C PHE A 575 -10.79 -5.81 4.18
N LEU A 576 -11.30 -4.85 3.40
CA LEU A 576 -12.60 -4.24 3.64
C LEU A 576 -13.72 -5.27 3.59
N ILE A 577 -13.77 -6.08 2.52
CA ILE A 577 -14.80 -7.10 2.35
C ILE A 577 -14.69 -8.15 3.46
N SER A 578 -13.47 -8.62 3.78
CA SER A 578 -13.27 -9.63 4.83
C SER A 578 -13.68 -9.09 6.20
N SER A 579 -13.28 -7.86 6.54
CA SER A 579 -13.64 -7.21 7.80
C SER A 579 -15.15 -7.03 7.96
N ALA A 580 -15.79 -6.50 6.92
CA ALA A 580 -17.22 -6.26 6.90
C ALA A 580 -18.04 -7.57 6.91
N ALA A 581 -17.58 -8.59 6.18
CA ALA A 581 -18.23 -9.90 6.14
C ALA A 581 -18.13 -10.64 7.47
N ILE A 582 -17.00 -10.61 8.16
CA ILE A 582 -16.84 -11.21 9.49
C ILE A 582 -17.84 -10.58 10.48
N LEU A 583 -17.97 -9.24 10.46
CA LEU A 583 -18.94 -8.54 11.30
C LEU A 583 -20.38 -8.89 10.91
N ALA A 584 -20.70 -8.90 9.62
CA ALA A 584 -22.02 -9.20 9.11
C ALA A 584 -22.47 -10.60 9.53
N LEU A 585 -21.64 -11.61 9.29
CA LEU A 585 -21.94 -13.00 9.65
C LEU A 585 -22.15 -13.16 11.15
N ARG A 586 -21.34 -12.44 11.94
CA ARG A 586 -21.48 -12.44 13.39
C ARG A 586 -22.79 -11.83 13.85
N GLU A 587 -23.12 -10.61 13.36
CA GLU A 587 -24.35 -9.92 13.76
C GLU A 587 -25.62 -10.66 13.34
N LEU A 588 -25.57 -11.35 12.20
CA LEU A 588 -26.66 -12.25 11.77
C LEU A 588 -26.81 -13.44 12.73
N SER A 589 -25.70 -14.04 13.20
CA SER A 589 -25.75 -15.08 14.22
C SER A 589 -26.38 -14.57 15.51
N ASP A 590 -25.91 -13.42 15.96
CA ASP A 590 -26.38 -12.81 17.19
C ASP A 590 -27.85 -12.41 17.12
N SER A 591 -28.30 -11.91 15.97
CA SER A 591 -29.71 -11.61 15.72
C SER A 591 -30.60 -12.86 15.77
N ALA A 592 -30.13 -13.98 15.25
CA ALA A 592 -30.84 -15.25 15.31
C ALA A 592 -30.92 -15.81 16.73
N ASP A 593 -29.79 -15.76 17.49
CA ASP A 593 -29.74 -16.20 18.89
C ASP A 593 -30.61 -15.32 19.79
N ASN A 594 -30.76 -14.05 19.48
CA ASN A 594 -31.55 -13.08 20.25
C ASN A 594 -33.02 -12.98 19.80
N LYS A 595 -33.48 -13.73 18.79
CA LYS A 595 -34.86 -13.68 18.28
C LYS A 595 -35.90 -13.83 19.38
N GLU A 596 -35.69 -14.77 20.30
CA GLU A 596 -36.60 -14.99 21.46
C GLU A 596 -36.61 -13.79 22.43
N ARG A 597 -35.47 -13.15 22.66
CA ARG A 597 -35.34 -11.96 23.49
C ARG A 597 -36.09 -10.76 22.93
N TYR A 598 -36.00 -10.55 21.61
CA TYR A 598 -36.79 -9.56 20.88
C TYR A 598 -38.31 -9.89 20.94
N GLY A 599 -38.66 -11.18 20.89
CA GLY A 599 -40.01 -11.67 21.12
C GLY A 599 -40.55 -11.35 22.52
N MET A 600 -39.70 -11.45 23.54
CA MET A 600 -40.06 -11.04 24.91
C MET A 600 -40.31 -9.52 25.04
N LEU A 601 -39.50 -8.69 24.38
CA LEU A 601 -39.73 -7.24 24.36
C LEU A 601 -41.10 -6.89 23.75
N ARG A 602 -41.52 -7.60 22.67
CA ARG A 602 -42.87 -7.44 22.11
C ARG A 602 -43.98 -7.82 23.08
N LYS A 603 -43.78 -8.92 23.80
CA LYS A 603 -44.75 -9.36 24.83
C LYS A 603 -44.86 -8.36 26.02
N LEU A 604 -43.81 -7.58 26.26
CA LEU A 604 -43.80 -6.49 27.23
C LEU A 604 -44.38 -5.17 26.69
N GLY A 605 -44.89 -5.17 25.46
CA GLY A 605 -45.54 -4.00 24.86
C GLY A 605 -44.58 -2.98 24.22
N VAL A 606 -43.31 -3.35 23.94
CA VAL A 606 -42.35 -2.45 23.27
C VAL A 606 -42.73 -2.33 21.79
N ASP A 607 -42.87 -1.09 21.31
CA ASP A 607 -43.21 -0.77 19.91
C ASP A 607 -42.19 -1.30 18.92
N GLU A 608 -42.62 -1.75 17.73
CA GLU A 608 -41.78 -2.28 16.68
C GLU A 608 -40.72 -1.26 16.19
N ARG A 609 -41.03 0.05 16.19
CA ARG A 609 -40.08 1.11 15.84
C ARG A 609 -38.94 1.16 16.87
N MET A 610 -39.24 0.98 18.16
CA MET A 610 -38.23 0.93 19.22
C MET A 610 -37.33 -0.31 19.08
N ILE A 611 -37.91 -1.46 18.70
CA ILE A 611 -37.18 -2.71 18.43
C ILE A 611 -36.26 -2.55 17.22
N ASP A 612 -36.78 -2.02 16.09
CA ASP A 612 -35.99 -1.75 14.89
C ASP A 612 -34.83 -0.78 15.19
N MET A 613 -35.08 0.29 15.99
CA MET A 613 -34.04 1.24 16.40
C MET A 613 -33.02 0.61 17.34
N ALA A 614 -33.44 -0.27 18.25
CA ALA A 614 -32.52 -0.99 19.12
C ALA A 614 -31.58 -1.90 18.33
N LEU A 615 -32.11 -2.62 17.33
CA LEU A 615 -31.32 -3.43 16.42
C LEU A 615 -30.34 -2.59 15.59
N PHE A 616 -30.81 -1.46 15.03
CA PHE A 616 -29.96 -0.53 14.27
C PHE A 616 -28.79 -0.01 15.12
N LYS A 617 -29.08 0.45 16.37
CA LYS A 617 -28.06 0.89 17.31
C LYS A 617 -27.08 -0.22 17.66
N GLN A 618 -27.58 -1.43 17.93
CA GLN A 618 -26.72 -2.57 18.27
C GLN A 618 -25.73 -2.85 17.15
N ILE A 619 -26.21 -3.07 15.92
CA ILE A 619 -25.37 -3.36 14.76
C ILE A 619 -24.42 -2.17 14.47
N GLY A 620 -24.96 -0.93 14.56
CA GLY A 620 -24.19 0.29 14.35
C GLY A 620 -23.01 0.42 15.31
N ILE A 621 -23.19 0.11 16.58
CA ILE A 621 -22.09 0.14 17.58
C ILE A 621 -21.02 -0.91 17.20
N PHE A 622 -21.40 -2.12 16.82
CA PHE A 622 -20.43 -3.16 16.45
C PHE A 622 -19.63 -2.83 15.20
N PHE A 623 -20.25 -2.18 14.21
CA PHE A 623 -19.55 -1.71 13.01
C PHE A 623 -18.70 -0.46 13.28
N ALA A 624 -19.25 0.52 14.00
CA ALA A 624 -18.56 1.78 14.28
C ALA A 624 -17.34 1.59 15.19
N PHE A 625 -17.40 0.67 16.15
CA PHE A 625 -16.39 0.56 17.20
C PHE A 625 -14.97 0.19 16.66
N PRO A 626 -14.78 -0.88 15.85
CA PRO A 626 -13.49 -1.15 15.24
C PRO A 626 -13.09 -0.07 14.21
N LEU A 627 -14.06 0.54 13.52
CA LEU A 627 -13.79 1.59 12.53
C LEU A 627 -13.26 2.87 13.18
N ILE A 628 -13.85 3.32 14.28
CA ILE A 628 -13.40 4.51 15.00
C ILE A 628 -11.94 4.36 15.46
N LEU A 629 -11.60 3.22 16.06
CA LEU A 629 -10.23 2.98 16.49
C LEU A 629 -9.27 2.84 15.29
N ALA A 630 -9.70 2.21 14.21
CA ALA A 630 -8.94 2.13 12.96
C ALA A 630 -8.68 3.52 12.35
N LEU A 631 -9.67 4.43 12.38
CA LEU A 631 -9.49 5.81 11.93
C LEU A 631 -8.47 6.56 12.80
N ILE A 632 -8.50 6.36 14.13
CA ILE A 632 -7.51 6.95 15.04
C ILE A 632 -6.11 6.41 14.70
N HIS A 633 -5.96 5.09 14.53
CA HIS A 633 -4.69 4.49 14.09
C HIS A 633 -4.22 5.07 12.77
N SER A 634 -5.14 5.26 11.81
CA SER A 634 -4.82 5.74 10.46
C SER A 634 -4.26 7.16 10.47
N VAL A 635 -4.69 8.03 11.37
CA VAL A 635 -4.11 9.38 11.52
C VAL A 635 -2.60 9.30 11.79
N PHE A 636 -2.19 8.41 12.68
CA PHE A 636 -0.77 8.24 13.03
C PHE A 636 -0.01 7.42 11.99
N GLY A 637 -0.63 6.39 11.43
CA GLY A 637 -0.07 5.61 10.32
C GLY A 637 0.19 6.46 9.08
N ILE A 638 -0.75 7.30 8.69
CA ILE A 638 -0.61 8.24 7.57
C ILE A 638 0.50 9.27 7.86
N LYS A 639 0.58 9.80 9.10
CA LYS A 639 1.68 10.69 9.48
C LYS A 639 3.04 10.00 9.34
N PHE A 640 3.15 8.75 9.78
CA PHE A 640 4.38 7.97 9.65
C PHE A 640 4.76 7.75 8.17
N ILE A 641 3.80 7.34 7.35
CA ILE A 641 4.02 7.15 5.91
C ILE A 641 4.39 8.47 5.24
N ASN A 642 3.75 9.59 5.61
CA ASN A 642 4.09 10.92 5.10
C ASN A 642 5.54 11.32 5.42
N ILE A 643 6.02 10.98 6.62
CA ILE A 643 7.43 11.24 6.97
C ILE A 643 8.35 10.42 6.05
N ILE A 644 8.02 9.13 5.80
CA ILE A 644 8.80 8.29 4.88
C ILE A 644 8.72 8.83 3.45
N LEU A 645 7.54 9.17 2.93
CA LEU A 645 7.38 9.70 1.58
C LEU A 645 8.08 11.06 1.40
N ALA A 646 8.07 11.90 2.44
CA ALA A 646 8.83 13.16 2.44
C ALA A 646 10.34 12.93 2.36
N THR A 647 10.88 11.80 2.89
CA THR A 647 12.29 11.43 2.68
C THR A 647 12.59 11.05 1.23
N MET A 648 11.58 10.76 0.43
CA MET A 648 11.67 10.48 -1.00
C MET A 648 11.28 11.69 -1.87
N GLY A 649 11.15 12.88 -1.28
CA GLY A 649 10.77 14.10 -2.02
C GLY A 649 9.30 14.21 -2.40
N MET A 650 8.43 13.29 -1.95
CA MET A 650 7.02 13.26 -2.35
C MET A 650 6.15 14.26 -1.57
N SER A 651 5.12 14.80 -2.23
CA SER A 651 4.23 15.84 -1.68
C SER A 651 2.99 15.29 -0.93
N SER A 652 2.14 16.15 -0.38
CA SER A 652 1.12 15.83 0.63
C SER A 652 -0.11 15.04 0.17
N MET A 653 -0.70 14.24 1.10
CA MET A 653 -1.73 13.21 0.93
C MET A 653 -3.20 13.66 1.05
N ALA A 654 -3.53 14.95 1.10
CA ALA A 654 -4.88 15.38 1.53
C ALA A 654 -6.03 14.86 0.63
N ALA A 655 -5.88 14.91 -0.69
CA ALA A 655 -6.90 14.44 -1.64
C ALA A 655 -7.08 12.92 -1.60
N SER A 656 -5.98 12.18 -1.47
CA SER A 656 -5.96 10.71 -1.42
C SER A 656 -6.68 10.14 -0.19
N ILE A 657 -6.61 10.84 0.95
CA ILE A 657 -7.34 10.48 2.18
C ILE A 657 -8.85 10.55 1.95
N GLY A 658 -9.34 11.64 1.31
CA GLY A 658 -10.76 11.81 1.01
C GLY A 658 -11.34 10.69 0.15
N LEU A 659 -10.63 10.31 -0.93
CA LEU A 659 -11.02 9.23 -1.81
C LEU A 659 -11.02 7.87 -1.08
N THR A 660 -10.01 7.61 -0.24
CA THR A 660 -9.93 6.38 0.56
C THR A 660 -11.11 6.28 1.54
N LEU A 661 -11.45 7.36 2.24
CA LEU A 661 -12.59 7.38 3.17
C LEU A 661 -13.92 7.16 2.45
N ALA A 662 -14.10 7.73 1.25
CA ALA A 662 -15.28 7.48 0.42
C ALA A 662 -15.39 6.01 0.02
N PHE A 663 -14.27 5.38 -0.34
CA PHE A 663 -14.21 3.96 -0.68
C PHE A 663 -14.58 3.06 0.51
N VAL A 664 -14.04 3.35 1.69
CA VAL A 664 -14.40 2.67 2.95
C VAL A 664 -15.88 2.85 3.25
N ALA A 665 -16.43 4.05 3.13
CA ALA A 665 -17.84 4.35 3.42
C ALA A 665 -18.78 3.55 2.50
N VAL A 666 -18.48 3.43 1.22
CA VAL A 666 -19.29 2.69 0.24
C VAL A 666 -19.31 1.19 0.56
N ILE A 667 -18.12 0.57 0.70
CA ILE A 667 -18.04 -0.89 0.89
C ILE A 667 -18.49 -1.27 2.30
N TYR A 668 -17.92 -0.67 3.32
CA TYR A 668 -18.20 -1.01 4.72
C TYR A 668 -19.62 -0.60 5.14
N GLY A 669 -20.07 0.57 4.69
CA GLY A 669 -21.44 1.05 4.89
C GLY A 669 -22.48 0.21 4.15
N GLY A 670 -22.17 -0.25 2.92
CA GLY A 670 -23.01 -1.20 2.16
C GLY A 670 -23.22 -2.51 2.92
N TYR A 671 -22.16 -3.11 3.45
CA TYR A 671 -22.24 -4.29 4.31
C TYR A 671 -23.05 -4.05 5.59
N PHE A 672 -22.88 -2.91 6.23
CA PHE A 672 -23.70 -2.52 7.38
C PHE A 672 -25.18 -2.51 7.04
N LEU A 673 -25.58 -1.87 5.95
CA LEU A 673 -26.98 -1.79 5.52
C LEU A 673 -27.57 -3.19 5.20
N ILE A 674 -26.83 -4.01 4.45
CA ILE A 674 -27.23 -5.39 4.14
C ILE A 674 -27.39 -6.19 5.44
N THR A 675 -26.43 -6.07 6.38
CA THR A 675 -26.48 -6.76 7.67
C THR A 675 -27.72 -6.34 8.47
N TYR A 676 -28.01 -5.05 8.54
CA TYR A 676 -29.19 -4.53 9.22
C TYR A 676 -30.48 -5.07 8.62
N LEU A 677 -30.64 -5.02 7.30
CA LEU A 677 -31.84 -5.49 6.61
C LEU A 677 -32.05 -7.00 6.81
N CYS A 678 -31.01 -7.80 6.70
CA CYS A 678 -31.07 -9.24 6.94
C CYS A 678 -31.38 -9.56 8.41
N SER A 679 -30.72 -8.89 9.36
CA SER A 679 -30.99 -9.07 10.81
C SER A 679 -32.42 -8.68 11.18
N ARG A 680 -32.93 -7.59 10.61
CA ARG A 680 -34.31 -7.15 10.76
C ARG A 680 -35.30 -8.22 10.28
N SER A 681 -35.03 -8.84 9.14
CA SER A 681 -35.86 -9.93 8.61
C SER A 681 -35.87 -11.16 9.54
N ILE A 682 -34.73 -11.46 10.19
CA ILE A 682 -34.60 -12.61 11.12
C ILE A 682 -35.41 -12.41 12.40
N ILE A 683 -35.40 -11.22 12.97
CA ILE A 683 -36.06 -10.93 14.27
C ILE A 683 -37.56 -10.68 14.13
N ARG A 684 -38.07 -10.37 12.93
CA ARG A 684 -39.50 -10.18 12.71
C ARG A 684 -40.26 -11.47 12.90
N PRO A 685 -41.53 -11.44 13.43
CA PRO A 685 -42.37 -12.61 13.49
C PRO A 685 -42.68 -13.05 12.06
N VAL A 686 -42.67 -14.38 11.85
CA VAL A 686 -43.18 -14.95 10.62
C VAL A 686 -44.71 -14.71 10.64
N ARG A 687 -45.19 -13.88 9.72
CA ARG A 687 -46.65 -13.72 9.50
C ARG A 687 -47.23 -15.01 8.99
#